data_5bccd33c789cee7631c429a168823298
#
_entry.id   5bccd33c789cee7631c429a168823298
#
_cell.length_a   1.000
_cell.length_b   1.000
_cell.length_c   1.000
_cell.angle_alpha   90.00
_cell.angle_beta   90.00
_cell.angle_gamma   90.00
#
_symmetry.space_group_name_H-M   'P 1'
#
loop_
_entity.id
_entity.type
_entity.pdbx_description
1 polymer ?
#
loop_
_entity_poly.entity_id
_entity_poly.type
_entity_poly.pdbx_seq_one_letter_code
_entity_poly.pdbx_strand_id
1 'polypeptide(L)'
;MKQTMLWVIAATLSFICGSMNLQAETLRGTVKDAITGEPLMGATVKIVELQGAAAVADIDGNYKITLSEGGRYTIEANYIGYEPSVMKEILISGAKEVVLDIALRENSTELKEVVVRPRVNKEATVNPTVLTGGVMLSMEEASRFAGGANDPARLVMAFAGVSGEADGSGLSVHGNAPERMQYRIEGVEVFTPNHYNDMWNAGYGLVSGLNANVIGNSDFFTSTFNASYSNALSGVFDVKMRPGNNAKHENILQLGSVFEELTMEGPLAKKGQSSYIVNYRYGFSSLVDKMGLIDTEGDHITFQDLSWKLNIPTKKAGVFSVFGLALFDKTHTDRVSLEDVHSAYDASNTDGDMTQLLAGISHKIRLGNKWAWRTTAAYNMQHISADVLYYGLERDPVSGVLKTPLAFEEPEKQYLFSKQKQNEDRLLLNTELSKQVSAKWLTQVGAEYSHRFFDLHFSSVDRLYADVSTMQTYTDMKDNTGLLSAYWQNLFTLSEKFSMSLGAAANYFLLPKDFSLEPRASVKWQPYDGGSVSLGYGLHSMVEKLDAYFYRDDAGQLVNKDLGLTKAHHLQASYSHKFTDNLNLRLNVFYQYGFDTPVGTNGSSYCVCNRLFAYTDEPLVSKGNTRNYGGDITLEHYMSHGFFGQTNFSLYKSEYRGEDKVWRNQLYDRGFMFKILGGKEWMLGKNVLNVSAKYSIQGGLRYTPIDVDQMRANVAAGIIDDEPVYKQGEDFSERFDPTGVVDLTVSYKINKRRVSHTIAFEGLNILGAKAPLWQRFDLGTGSVRTDKAGISLPNVFYRLDF
;
A
#
# COMPACT_ATOMS: atom_id res chain seq x y z
N MET A 1 5.80 -23.01 -27.61
CA MET A 1 5.18 -22.64 -26.33
C MET A 1 4.01 -23.55 -25.91
N LYS A 2 2.97 -23.80 -26.72
CA LYS A 2 1.84 -24.68 -26.32
C LYS A 2 2.23 -26.11 -25.92
N GLN A 3 3.19 -26.73 -26.57
CA GLN A 3 3.64 -28.10 -26.23
C GLN A 3 4.47 -28.18 -24.95
N THR A 4 5.31 -27.16 -24.67
CA THR A 4 6.11 -27.10 -23.43
C THR A 4 5.22 -26.90 -22.21
N MET A 5 4.17 -26.09 -22.30
CA MET A 5 3.19 -25.88 -21.25
C MET A 5 2.39 -27.14 -20.90
N LEU A 6 2.00 -27.92 -21.90
CA LEU A 6 1.36 -29.23 -21.72
C LEU A 6 2.26 -30.26 -21.01
N TRP A 7 3.56 -30.27 -21.30
CA TRP A 7 4.52 -31.16 -20.63
C TRP A 7 4.77 -30.76 -19.19
N VAL A 8 4.79 -29.45 -18.87
CA VAL A 8 4.91 -28.96 -17.50
C VAL A 8 3.66 -29.32 -16.69
N ILE A 9 2.47 -29.16 -17.26
CA ILE A 9 1.18 -29.55 -16.62
C ILE A 9 1.13 -31.07 -16.43
N ALA A 10 1.53 -31.87 -17.39
CA ALA A 10 1.55 -33.33 -17.30
C ALA A 10 2.60 -33.85 -16.29
N ALA A 11 3.77 -33.21 -16.21
CA ALA A 11 4.79 -33.55 -15.22
C ALA A 11 4.37 -33.19 -13.81
N THR A 12 3.68 -32.05 -13.61
CA THR A 12 3.13 -31.63 -12.31
C THR A 12 2.02 -32.58 -11.85
N LEU A 13 1.14 -33.00 -12.74
CA LEU A 13 0.09 -33.98 -12.45
C LEU A 13 0.64 -35.38 -12.09
N SER A 14 1.77 -35.78 -12.69
CA SER A 14 2.39 -37.08 -12.41
C SER A 14 3.10 -37.13 -11.05
N PHE A 15 3.56 -36.01 -10.52
CA PHE A 15 4.20 -35.91 -9.20
C PHE A 15 3.19 -36.02 -8.03
N ILE A 16 1.90 -35.83 -8.29
CA ILE A 16 0.80 -35.79 -7.28
C ILE A 16 0.38 -37.19 -6.83
N CYS A 17 0.77 -38.26 -7.53
CA CYS A 17 0.26 -39.65 -7.28
C CYS A 17 1.07 -40.50 -6.28
N GLY A 18 2.12 -39.99 -5.65
CA GLY A 18 3.01 -40.77 -4.78
C GLY A 18 2.80 -40.61 -3.28
N SER A 19 2.49 -41.70 -2.58
CA SER A 19 2.52 -41.95 -1.13
C SER A 19 1.34 -41.48 -0.28
N MET A 20 0.63 -42.51 0.29
CA MET A 20 -0.52 -42.36 1.18
C MET A 20 -0.05 -42.34 2.65
N ASN A 21 0.00 -41.18 3.28
CA ASN A 21 -0.01 -41.05 4.73
C ASN A 21 -1.25 -40.30 5.19
N LEU A 22 -1.92 -40.79 6.24
CA LEU A 22 -3.04 -40.07 6.86
C LEU A 22 -2.53 -38.78 7.46
N GLN A 23 -3.04 -37.66 6.97
CA GLN A 23 -2.74 -36.35 7.49
C GLN A 23 -3.95 -35.80 8.21
N ALA A 24 -3.77 -35.51 9.50
CA ALA A 24 -4.77 -34.83 10.32
C ALA A 24 -4.59 -33.32 10.17
N GLU A 25 -5.66 -32.55 10.33
CA GLU A 25 -5.66 -31.11 10.31
C GLU A 25 -4.80 -30.58 11.44
N THR A 26 -3.88 -29.69 11.14
CA THR A 26 -2.83 -29.29 12.09
C THR A 26 -2.78 -27.78 12.24
N LEU A 27 -2.86 -27.35 13.50
CA LEU A 27 -2.47 -26.03 13.95
C LEU A 27 -1.12 -26.14 14.65
N ARG A 28 -0.15 -25.34 14.27
CA ARG A 28 1.16 -25.25 14.93
C ARG A 28 1.73 -23.85 14.84
N GLY A 29 2.78 -23.58 15.58
CA GLY A 29 3.47 -22.31 15.57
C GLY A 29 4.41 -22.17 16.74
N THR A 30 4.82 -20.97 17.04
CA THR A 30 5.68 -20.64 18.17
C THR A 30 4.99 -19.62 19.08
N VAL A 31 5.17 -19.76 20.39
CA VAL A 31 4.78 -18.75 21.38
C VAL A 31 6.04 -18.02 21.83
N LYS A 32 6.06 -16.70 21.65
CA LYS A 32 7.25 -15.86 21.94
C LYS A 32 6.84 -14.60 22.68
N ASP A 33 7.80 -14.03 23.40
CA ASP A 33 7.70 -12.66 23.88
C ASP A 33 7.65 -11.68 22.70
N ALA A 34 6.69 -10.75 22.74
CA ALA A 34 6.43 -9.83 21.64
C ALA A 34 7.58 -8.84 21.35
N ILE A 35 8.43 -8.59 22.34
CA ILE A 35 9.48 -7.57 22.28
C ILE A 35 10.83 -8.23 22.06
N THR A 36 11.17 -9.18 22.93
CA THR A 36 12.48 -9.84 22.88
C THR A 36 12.52 -10.96 21.83
N GLY A 37 11.37 -11.53 21.49
CA GLY A 37 11.23 -12.72 20.65
C GLY A 37 11.66 -13.99 21.38
N GLU A 38 11.76 -13.96 22.72
CA GLU A 38 12.10 -15.12 23.52
C GLU A 38 11.03 -16.20 23.41
N PRO A 39 11.40 -17.48 23.16
CA PRO A 39 10.43 -18.56 23.20
C PRO A 39 9.89 -18.72 24.63
N LEU A 40 8.59 -18.80 24.77
CA LEU A 40 7.90 -18.95 26.03
C LEU A 40 7.61 -20.44 26.32
N MET A 41 8.63 -21.14 26.77
CA MET A 41 8.53 -22.53 27.16
C MET A 41 7.47 -22.72 28.27
N GLY A 42 6.55 -23.66 28.05
CA GLY A 42 5.45 -23.91 29.00
C GLY A 42 4.22 -23.05 28.76
N ALA A 43 4.23 -22.14 27.77
CA ALA A 43 3.02 -21.46 27.34
C ALA A 43 1.98 -22.47 26.86
N THR A 44 0.73 -22.28 27.23
CA THR A 44 -0.39 -23.14 26.84
C THR A 44 -1.13 -22.51 25.68
N VAL A 45 -1.38 -23.33 24.63
CA VAL A 45 -2.22 -22.95 23.49
C VAL A 45 -3.39 -23.92 23.45
N LYS A 46 -4.61 -23.40 23.44
CA LYS A 46 -5.83 -24.24 23.38
C LYS A 46 -6.80 -23.74 22.34
N ILE A 47 -7.63 -24.66 21.87
CA ILE A 47 -8.79 -24.37 21.02
C ILE A 47 -10.01 -24.26 21.95
N VAL A 48 -10.65 -23.10 21.97
CA VAL A 48 -11.70 -22.79 22.94
C VAL A 48 -12.93 -23.69 22.77
N GLU A 49 -13.31 -23.96 21.54
CA GLU A 49 -14.51 -24.73 21.17
C GLU A 49 -14.34 -26.26 21.37
N LEU A 50 -13.10 -26.76 21.50
CA LEU A 50 -12.81 -28.19 21.56
C LEU A 50 -12.16 -28.57 22.90
N GLN A 51 -12.91 -29.27 23.74
CA GLN A 51 -12.37 -29.81 25.01
C GLN A 51 -11.19 -30.75 24.76
N GLY A 52 -10.06 -30.49 25.41
CA GLY A 52 -8.86 -31.34 25.27
C GLY A 52 -7.97 -31.01 24.08
N ALA A 53 -8.37 -30.13 23.16
CA ALA A 53 -7.51 -29.67 22.08
C ALA A 53 -6.59 -28.56 22.57
N ALA A 54 -5.49 -28.94 23.20
CA ALA A 54 -4.48 -28.01 23.74
C ALA A 54 -3.07 -28.58 23.55
N ALA A 55 -2.08 -27.69 23.52
CA ALA A 55 -0.68 -28.01 23.52
C ALA A 55 0.08 -27.09 24.48
N VAL A 56 1.21 -27.60 24.98
CA VAL A 56 2.17 -26.81 25.76
C VAL A 56 3.38 -26.57 24.89
N ALA A 57 3.84 -25.33 24.85
CA ALA A 57 5.01 -24.93 24.06
C ALA A 57 6.28 -25.59 24.62
N ASP A 58 7.10 -26.12 23.75
CA ASP A 58 8.40 -26.72 24.06
C ASP A 58 9.46 -25.67 24.43
N ILE A 59 10.71 -26.14 24.64
CA ILE A 59 11.85 -25.26 25.02
C ILE A 59 12.15 -24.18 23.95
N ASP A 60 11.79 -24.44 22.70
CA ASP A 60 11.94 -23.49 21.58
C ASP A 60 10.65 -22.68 21.35
N GLY A 61 9.66 -22.80 22.25
CA GLY A 61 8.36 -22.15 22.16
C GLY A 61 7.40 -22.79 21.15
N ASN A 62 7.75 -23.92 20.53
CA ASN A 62 6.91 -24.53 19.51
C ASN A 62 5.74 -25.28 20.13
N TYR A 63 4.57 -25.19 19.49
CA TYR A 63 3.40 -25.94 19.83
C TYR A 63 2.79 -26.59 18.59
N LYS A 64 2.03 -27.67 18.79
CA LYS A 64 1.31 -28.36 17.73
C LYS A 64 0.04 -28.97 18.28
N ILE A 65 -1.09 -28.69 17.64
CA ILE A 65 -2.41 -29.26 17.92
C ILE A 65 -2.90 -29.96 16.67
N THR A 66 -3.31 -31.20 16.79
CA THR A 66 -3.82 -32.01 15.70
C THR A 66 -5.32 -32.22 15.88
N LEU A 67 -6.10 -31.95 14.87
CA LEU A 67 -7.55 -32.03 14.89
C LEU A 67 -8.06 -33.16 14.02
N SER A 68 -9.21 -33.70 14.42
CA SER A 68 -9.95 -34.70 13.64
C SER A 68 -10.80 -34.06 12.52
N GLU A 69 -11.19 -32.81 12.70
CA GLU A 69 -12.09 -32.12 11.77
C GLU A 69 -11.61 -30.68 11.54
N GLY A 70 -11.72 -30.21 10.29
CA GLY A 70 -11.48 -28.83 9.92
C GLY A 70 -12.66 -27.95 10.30
N GLY A 71 -12.33 -26.68 10.57
CA GLY A 71 -13.35 -25.72 10.98
C GLY A 71 -12.73 -24.37 11.30
N ARG A 72 -13.57 -23.46 11.76
CA ARG A 72 -13.12 -22.19 12.34
C ARG A 72 -13.10 -22.31 13.85
N TYR A 73 -11.98 -21.90 14.42
CA TYR A 73 -11.73 -22.08 15.83
C TYR A 73 -11.14 -20.84 16.46
N THR A 74 -11.42 -20.62 17.74
CA THR A 74 -10.81 -19.61 18.57
C THR A 74 -9.58 -20.20 19.26
N ILE A 75 -8.44 -19.62 19.05
CA ILE A 75 -7.16 -20.01 19.62
C ILE A 75 -6.84 -19.09 20.80
N GLU A 76 -6.61 -19.64 21.97
CA GLU A 76 -6.20 -18.90 23.15
C GLU A 76 -4.82 -19.36 23.59
N ALA A 77 -3.89 -18.41 23.76
CA ALA A 77 -2.57 -18.65 24.28
C ALA A 77 -2.37 -17.93 25.62
N ASN A 78 -1.82 -18.65 26.60
CA ASN A 78 -1.57 -18.16 27.96
C ASN A 78 -0.16 -18.52 28.42
N TYR A 79 0.46 -17.62 29.16
CA TYR A 79 1.71 -17.83 29.87
C TYR A 79 1.74 -17.02 31.18
N ILE A 80 2.35 -17.57 32.20
CA ILE A 80 2.43 -16.93 33.52
C ILE A 80 3.20 -15.61 33.40
N GLY A 81 2.62 -14.51 33.88
CA GLY A 81 3.22 -13.19 33.80
C GLY A 81 3.01 -12.46 32.47
N TYR A 82 2.20 -13.02 31.57
CA TYR A 82 1.88 -12.43 30.25
C TYR A 82 0.38 -12.22 30.07
N GLU A 83 0.04 -11.26 29.23
CA GLU A 83 -1.34 -11.03 28.82
C GLU A 83 -1.81 -12.20 27.92
N PRO A 84 -2.99 -12.80 28.16
CA PRO A 84 -3.55 -13.80 27.26
C PRO A 84 -3.80 -13.25 25.86
N SER A 85 -3.48 -14.04 24.86
CA SER A 85 -3.78 -13.70 23.47
C SER A 85 -4.91 -14.60 22.95
N VAL A 86 -5.95 -14.00 22.38
CA VAL A 86 -7.06 -14.70 21.77
C VAL A 86 -7.20 -14.29 20.32
N MET A 87 -7.15 -15.30 19.45
CA MET A 87 -7.35 -15.14 18.00
C MET A 87 -8.59 -15.92 17.61
N LYS A 88 -9.63 -15.21 17.19
CA LYS A 88 -10.92 -15.80 16.79
C LYS A 88 -10.91 -16.19 15.33
N GLU A 89 -11.74 -17.19 15.03
CA GLU A 89 -12.13 -17.56 13.67
C GLU A 89 -10.97 -18.00 12.75
N ILE A 90 -9.96 -18.63 13.33
CA ILE A 90 -8.86 -19.21 12.55
C ILE A 90 -9.37 -20.43 11.79
N LEU A 91 -9.31 -20.37 10.44
CA LEU A 91 -9.71 -21.48 9.58
C LEU A 91 -8.61 -22.55 9.56
N ILE A 92 -8.91 -23.72 10.12
CA ILE A 92 -8.05 -24.89 10.03
C ILE A 92 -8.64 -25.87 9.03
N SER A 93 -7.92 -26.18 7.95
CA SER A 93 -8.39 -27.05 6.86
C SER A 93 -7.31 -28.05 6.46
N GLY A 94 -7.72 -29.20 5.87
CA GLY A 94 -6.85 -30.36 5.72
C GLY A 94 -5.70 -30.31 4.71
N ALA A 95 -5.67 -29.33 3.78
CA ALA A 95 -4.64 -29.29 2.73
C ALA A 95 -3.32 -28.71 3.19
N LYS A 96 -3.39 -27.66 4.01
CA LYS A 96 -2.23 -26.95 4.56
C LYS A 96 -2.26 -26.94 6.07
N GLU A 97 -1.06 -26.97 6.69
CA GLU A 97 -0.95 -26.66 8.10
C GLU A 97 -1.21 -25.17 8.34
N VAL A 98 -1.96 -24.87 9.38
CA VAL A 98 -2.07 -23.48 9.84
C VAL A 98 -0.88 -23.20 10.74
N VAL A 99 0.00 -22.32 10.30
CA VAL A 99 1.14 -21.85 11.08
C VAL A 99 0.77 -20.53 11.73
N LEU A 100 0.64 -20.54 13.05
CA LEU A 100 0.20 -19.39 13.84
C LEU A 100 1.25 -19.09 14.91
N ASP A 101 2.12 -18.11 14.62
CA ASP A 101 3.07 -17.61 15.60
C ASP A 101 2.40 -16.61 16.51
N ILE A 102 2.51 -16.80 17.81
CA ILE A 102 1.83 -16.03 18.84
C ILE A 102 2.86 -15.23 19.62
N ALA A 103 2.69 -13.91 19.62
CA ALA A 103 3.50 -13.00 20.40
C ALA A 103 2.71 -12.56 21.64
N LEU A 104 3.18 -12.92 22.83
CA LEU A 104 2.60 -12.51 24.09
C LEU A 104 3.35 -11.30 24.66
N ARG A 105 2.62 -10.42 25.34
CA ARG A 105 3.18 -9.25 26.04
C ARG A 105 3.29 -9.52 27.53
N GLU A 106 4.40 -9.15 28.16
CA GLU A 106 4.59 -9.27 29.60
C GLU A 106 3.52 -8.42 30.32
N ASN A 107 2.83 -9.03 31.29
CA ASN A 107 1.81 -8.35 32.08
C ASN A 107 2.50 -7.48 33.16
N SER A 108 2.05 -6.24 33.29
CA SER A 108 2.60 -5.30 34.27
C SER A 108 2.07 -5.49 35.69
N THR A 109 1.17 -6.41 35.93
CA THR A 109 0.45 -6.57 37.22
C THR A 109 0.97 -7.78 37.97
N GLU A 110 1.26 -7.59 39.26
CA GLU A 110 1.51 -8.69 40.20
C GLU A 110 0.25 -9.56 40.36
N LEU A 111 0.44 -10.87 40.43
CA LEU A 111 -0.58 -11.91 40.51
C LEU A 111 -1.60 -11.64 41.67
N LYS A 112 -2.68 -10.97 41.38
CA LYS A 112 -3.94 -11.16 42.07
C LYS A 112 -4.84 -11.97 41.13
N GLU A 113 -5.57 -12.93 41.71
CA GLU A 113 -6.54 -13.76 41.03
C GLU A 113 -7.60 -12.87 40.34
N VAL A 114 -7.26 -12.42 39.14
CA VAL A 114 -8.15 -11.66 38.29
C VAL A 114 -8.61 -12.60 37.20
N VAL A 115 -9.91 -12.80 37.10
CA VAL A 115 -10.53 -13.43 35.92
C VAL A 115 -10.28 -12.52 34.73
N VAL A 116 -9.11 -12.67 34.10
CA VAL A 116 -8.77 -11.96 32.87
C VAL A 116 -9.64 -12.56 31.79
N ARG A 117 -10.67 -11.82 31.37
CA ARG A 117 -11.41 -12.19 30.17
C ARG A 117 -10.49 -11.98 28.97
N PRO A 118 -10.21 -13.07 28.21
CA PRO A 118 -9.33 -12.99 27.07
C PRO A 118 -9.88 -11.95 26.06
N ARG A 119 -9.09 -10.94 25.74
CA ARG A 119 -9.49 -9.93 24.76
C ARG A 119 -9.09 -10.36 23.37
N VAL A 120 -10.00 -10.21 22.41
CA VAL A 120 -9.67 -10.36 20.99
C VAL A 120 -8.65 -9.28 20.60
N ASN A 121 -7.46 -9.69 20.19
CA ASN A 121 -6.31 -8.77 20.01
C ASN A 121 -6.26 -8.11 18.63
N LYS A 122 -7.40 -7.98 17.93
CA LYS A 122 -7.50 -7.32 16.60
C LYS A 122 -7.29 -5.80 16.64
N GLU A 123 -7.41 -5.17 17.81
CA GLU A 123 -7.24 -3.73 17.97
C GLU A 123 -5.80 -3.31 18.25
N ALA A 124 -4.93 -4.26 18.52
CA ALA A 124 -3.54 -3.99 18.81
C ALA A 124 -2.72 -4.09 17.52
N THR A 125 -1.97 -3.04 17.23
CA THR A 125 -0.96 -3.03 16.18
C THR A 125 0.13 -4.06 16.46
N VAL A 126 0.78 -4.58 15.42
CA VAL A 126 1.96 -5.43 15.53
C VAL A 126 3.09 -4.68 16.26
N ASN A 127 3.24 -3.38 15.98
CA ASN A 127 4.15 -2.51 16.73
C ASN A 127 3.52 -2.08 18.07
N PRO A 128 4.01 -2.59 19.22
CA PRO A 128 3.39 -2.35 20.53
C PRO A 128 3.48 -0.91 21.03
N THR A 129 4.38 -0.10 20.46
CA THR A 129 4.62 1.28 20.91
C THR A 129 3.67 2.30 20.28
N VAL A 130 2.85 1.87 19.32
CA VAL A 130 1.79 2.70 18.71
C VAL A 130 0.51 2.54 19.49
N LEU A 131 0.00 3.62 20.07
CA LEU A 131 -1.21 3.65 20.91
C LEU A 131 -2.43 4.23 20.22
N THR A 132 -2.25 4.95 19.11
CA THR A 132 -3.31 5.60 18.33
C THR A 132 -2.97 5.63 16.85
N GLY A 133 -3.98 5.79 15.97
CA GLY A 133 -3.78 5.94 14.51
C GLY A 133 -3.42 4.68 13.74
N GLY A 134 -3.27 3.55 14.40
CA GLY A 134 -2.87 2.28 13.78
C GLY A 134 -4.01 1.28 13.65
N VAL A 135 -3.97 0.50 12.57
CA VAL A 135 -4.85 -0.65 12.32
C VAL A 135 -3.99 -1.83 11.89
N MET A 136 -4.17 -2.97 12.56
CA MET A 136 -3.54 -4.22 12.12
C MET A 136 -4.30 -4.81 10.94
N LEU A 137 -3.56 -5.15 9.90
CA LEU A 137 -4.05 -5.82 8.71
C LEU A 137 -3.87 -7.34 8.87
N SER A 138 -4.97 -8.07 8.94
CA SER A 138 -4.95 -9.53 8.96
C SER A 138 -5.03 -10.08 7.53
N MET A 139 -4.06 -10.89 7.13
CA MET A 139 -4.06 -11.49 5.79
C MET A 139 -5.18 -12.53 5.62
N GLU A 140 -5.66 -13.13 6.69
CA GLU A 140 -6.84 -14.00 6.63
C GLU A 140 -8.10 -13.21 6.27
N GLU A 141 -8.24 -11.99 6.79
CA GLU A 141 -9.36 -11.10 6.44
C GLU A 141 -9.25 -10.62 4.99
N ALA A 142 -8.03 -10.30 4.53
CA ALA A 142 -7.78 -9.93 3.14
C ALA A 142 -8.33 -10.97 2.14
N SER A 143 -8.16 -12.25 2.45
CA SER A 143 -8.56 -13.36 1.57
C SER A 143 -10.07 -13.56 1.43
N ARG A 144 -10.90 -12.95 2.28
CA ARG A 144 -12.37 -13.12 2.26
C ARG A 144 -13.15 -11.85 1.99
N PHE A 145 -12.49 -10.69 2.00
CA PHE A 145 -13.13 -9.42 1.72
C PHE A 145 -13.33 -9.21 0.21
N ALA A 146 -14.51 -8.72 -0.16
CA ALA A 146 -14.78 -8.36 -1.55
C ALA A 146 -13.87 -7.25 -2.03
N GLY A 147 -13.36 -7.38 -3.26
CA GLY A 147 -12.48 -6.40 -3.87
C GLY A 147 -11.03 -6.47 -3.36
N GLY A 148 -10.68 -7.49 -2.57
CA GLY A 148 -9.31 -7.66 -2.06
C GLY A 148 -8.34 -8.20 -3.12
N ALA A 149 -8.78 -9.08 -4.00
CA ALA A 149 -7.96 -9.69 -5.07
C ALA A 149 -6.57 -10.18 -4.62
N ASN A 150 -6.44 -10.68 -3.39
CA ASN A 150 -5.16 -10.99 -2.72
C ASN A 150 -4.19 -9.79 -2.61
N ASP A 151 -4.68 -8.57 -2.81
CA ASP A 151 -3.89 -7.33 -2.76
C ASP A 151 -4.09 -6.61 -1.42
N PRO A 152 -3.09 -6.57 -0.54
CA PRO A 152 -3.17 -5.87 0.75
C PRO A 152 -3.42 -4.36 0.64
N ALA A 153 -2.98 -3.69 -0.43
CA ALA A 153 -3.25 -2.28 -0.64
C ALA A 153 -4.75 -2.03 -0.88
N ARG A 154 -5.41 -2.89 -1.66
CA ARG A 154 -6.87 -2.82 -1.85
C ARG A 154 -7.66 -3.08 -0.58
N LEU A 155 -7.15 -3.94 0.31
CA LEU A 155 -7.75 -4.14 1.61
C LEU A 155 -7.67 -2.86 2.46
N VAL A 156 -6.53 -2.16 2.44
CA VAL A 156 -6.35 -0.87 3.14
C VAL A 156 -7.31 0.19 2.62
N MET A 157 -7.66 0.17 1.33
CA MET A 157 -8.69 1.05 0.76
C MET A 157 -10.08 0.84 1.38
N ALA A 158 -10.35 -0.28 2.04
CA ALA A 158 -11.60 -0.45 2.77
C ALA A 158 -11.65 0.31 4.09
N PHE A 159 -10.52 0.78 4.63
CA PHE A 159 -10.47 1.47 5.93
C PHE A 159 -10.99 2.91 5.84
N ALA A 160 -11.38 3.44 7.01
CA ALA A 160 -11.76 4.84 7.15
C ALA A 160 -10.55 5.76 6.92
N GLY A 161 -10.79 6.93 6.36
CA GLY A 161 -9.73 7.91 6.06
C GLY A 161 -8.86 7.60 4.85
N VAL A 162 -9.01 6.43 4.23
CA VAL A 162 -8.21 6.02 3.06
C VAL A 162 -9.05 6.07 1.80
N SER A 163 -8.62 6.79 0.78
CA SER A 163 -9.21 6.76 -0.55
C SER A 163 -8.23 6.17 -1.57
N GLY A 164 -8.75 5.68 -2.66
CA GLY A 164 -8.00 5.24 -3.83
C GLY A 164 -8.78 5.61 -5.09
N GLU A 165 -8.13 5.51 -6.23
CA GLU A 165 -8.79 5.65 -7.52
C GLU A 165 -9.53 4.34 -7.90
N ALA A 166 -10.55 4.46 -8.73
CA ALA A 166 -11.36 3.31 -9.13
C ALA A 166 -10.57 2.30 -9.99
N ASP A 167 -9.49 2.75 -10.57
CA ASP A 167 -8.65 2.01 -11.52
C ASP A 167 -7.24 1.71 -11.00
N GLY A 168 -6.93 2.02 -9.73
CA GLY A 168 -5.57 1.91 -9.22
C GLY A 168 -5.43 1.43 -7.78
N SER A 169 -4.18 1.30 -7.35
CA SER A 169 -3.75 0.91 -5.99
C SER A 169 -3.01 2.03 -5.25
N GLY A 170 -3.01 3.25 -5.77
CA GLY A 170 -2.52 4.44 -5.07
C GLY A 170 -3.39 4.78 -3.86
N LEU A 171 -2.76 5.00 -2.70
CA LEU A 171 -3.47 5.26 -1.43
C LEU A 171 -3.34 6.73 -1.04
N SER A 172 -4.45 7.45 -0.98
CA SER A 172 -4.54 8.77 -0.38
C SER A 172 -5.14 8.66 1.02
N VAL A 173 -4.49 9.25 2.01
CA VAL A 173 -4.93 9.21 3.41
C VAL A 173 -5.30 10.61 3.88
N HIS A 174 -6.55 10.77 4.36
CA HIS A 174 -7.08 12.03 4.87
C HIS A 174 -6.88 13.23 3.91
N GLY A 175 -6.97 12.95 2.60
CA GLY A 175 -6.83 13.97 1.54
C GLY A 175 -5.39 14.39 1.23
N ASN A 176 -4.39 13.71 1.74
CA ASN A 176 -3.02 13.87 1.28
C ASN A 176 -2.79 13.11 -0.03
N ALA A 177 -1.93 13.63 -0.89
CA ALA A 177 -1.54 12.99 -2.13
C ALA A 177 -0.94 11.58 -1.88
N PRO A 178 -1.14 10.61 -2.79
CA PRO A 178 -0.60 9.26 -2.65
C PRO A 178 0.93 9.21 -2.46
N GLU A 179 1.67 10.09 -3.07
CA GLU A 179 3.13 10.20 -2.92
C GLU A 179 3.60 10.54 -1.50
N ARG A 180 2.69 11.01 -0.62
CA ARG A 180 2.96 11.30 0.80
C ARG A 180 2.89 10.08 1.70
N MET A 181 2.47 8.94 1.16
CA MET A 181 2.46 7.65 1.85
C MET A 181 3.88 7.08 1.95
N GLN A 182 4.18 6.43 3.08
CA GLN A 182 5.38 5.64 3.23
C GLN A 182 5.05 4.15 3.22
N TYR A 183 5.79 3.39 2.45
CA TYR A 183 5.78 1.93 2.48
C TYR A 183 7.07 1.42 3.12
N ARG A 184 6.93 0.44 4.01
CA ARG A 184 8.05 -0.25 4.65
C ARG A 184 7.89 -1.75 4.51
N ILE A 185 8.96 -2.47 4.16
CA ILE A 185 8.97 -3.93 4.11
C ILE A 185 10.11 -4.42 4.99
N GLU A 186 9.83 -5.34 5.94
CA GLU A 186 10.81 -5.88 6.89
C GLU A 186 11.61 -4.80 7.63
N GLY A 187 11.02 -3.61 7.82
CA GLY A 187 11.58 -2.51 8.61
C GLY A 187 12.43 -1.51 7.84
N VAL A 188 12.53 -1.58 6.52
CA VAL A 188 13.17 -0.56 5.67
C VAL A 188 12.15 0.15 4.80
N GLU A 189 12.36 1.44 4.55
CA GLU A 189 11.57 2.22 3.60
C GLU A 189 11.79 1.71 2.18
N VAL A 190 10.69 1.60 1.41
CA VAL A 190 10.73 1.17 0.01
C VAL A 190 9.95 2.14 -0.86
N PHE A 191 10.20 2.12 -2.17
CA PHE A 191 9.30 2.76 -3.12
C PHE A 191 7.90 2.19 -2.99
N THR A 192 6.88 2.94 -3.44
CA THR A 192 5.53 2.42 -3.51
C THR A 192 5.53 1.11 -4.30
N PRO A 193 5.23 -0.04 -3.67
CA PRO A 193 5.40 -1.35 -4.30
C PRO A 193 4.22 -1.69 -5.20
N ASN A 194 3.91 -0.80 -6.13
CA ASN A 194 2.84 -0.94 -7.10
C ASN A 194 3.42 -1.04 -8.50
N HIS A 195 2.80 -1.88 -9.33
CA HIS A 195 3.05 -1.91 -10.77
C HIS A 195 2.65 -0.58 -11.40
N TYR A 196 3.46 -0.08 -12.33
CA TYR A 196 3.32 1.21 -13.02
C TYR A 196 3.36 2.43 -12.07
N ASN A 197 4.00 2.28 -10.89
CA ASN A 197 4.16 3.39 -9.97
C ASN A 197 4.97 4.54 -10.60
N ASP A 198 4.48 5.77 -10.45
CA ASP A 198 5.13 6.99 -10.98
C ASP A 198 5.37 7.02 -12.51
N MET A 199 4.83 6.08 -13.26
CA MET A 199 4.98 6.09 -14.72
C MET A 199 4.13 7.18 -15.37
N TRP A 200 2.92 7.38 -14.84
CA TRP A 200 1.99 8.42 -15.34
C TRP A 200 1.74 9.48 -14.26
N ASN A 201 1.23 9.07 -13.12
CA ASN A 201 0.87 9.96 -12.03
C ASN A 201 1.69 9.65 -10.77
N ALA A 202 2.07 10.71 -10.05
CA ALA A 202 2.88 10.60 -8.85
C ALA A 202 2.19 9.78 -7.73
N GLY A 203 2.84 8.71 -7.28
CA GLY A 203 2.33 7.80 -6.24
C GLY A 203 1.18 6.89 -6.67
N TYR A 204 0.84 6.89 -7.95
CA TYR A 204 -0.18 6.02 -8.53
C TYR A 204 0.39 4.62 -8.81
N GLY A 205 -0.46 3.67 -9.13
CA GLY A 205 -0.09 2.33 -9.56
C GLY A 205 -1.34 1.51 -9.80
N LEU A 206 -1.33 0.63 -10.82
CA LEU A 206 -2.52 -0.14 -11.21
C LEU A 206 -2.80 -1.31 -10.23
N VAL A 207 -1.78 -2.06 -9.90
CA VAL A 207 -1.86 -3.28 -9.08
C VAL A 207 -0.71 -3.27 -8.09
N SER A 208 -0.96 -3.64 -6.84
CA SER A 208 0.11 -3.77 -5.86
C SER A 208 0.96 -5.02 -6.13
N GLY A 209 2.27 -4.89 -6.02
CA GLY A 209 3.22 -6.01 -5.98
C GLY A 209 3.19 -6.78 -4.65
N LEU A 210 2.45 -6.30 -3.67
CA LEU A 210 2.26 -6.99 -2.40
C LEU A 210 1.27 -8.15 -2.58
N ASN A 211 1.63 -9.32 -2.07
CA ASN A 211 0.80 -10.53 -2.20
C ASN A 211 0.44 -11.12 -0.84
N ALA A 212 -0.85 -11.30 -0.58
CA ALA A 212 -1.37 -11.82 0.69
C ALA A 212 -0.85 -13.24 1.03
N ASN A 213 -0.41 -14.03 0.05
CA ASN A 213 0.18 -15.35 0.30
C ASN A 213 1.57 -15.27 0.96
N VAL A 214 2.29 -14.15 0.81
CA VAL A 214 3.66 -13.96 1.31
C VAL A 214 3.70 -13.02 2.51
N ILE A 215 2.71 -12.14 2.65
CA ILE A 215 2.65 -11.15 3.71
C ILE A 215 2.02 -11.76 4.97
N GLY A 216 2.57 -11.41 6.12
CA GLY A 216 2.01 -11.65 7.44
C GLY A 216 1.16 -10.49 7.93
N ASN A 217 0.67 -10.58 9.16
CA ASN A 217 -0.02 -9.46 9.79
C ASN A 217 0.89 -8.23 9.78
N SER A 218 0.35 -7.13 9.31
CA SER A 218 1.06 -5.88 9.03
C SER A 218 0.33 -4.71 9.66
N ASP A 219 0.98 -3.57 9.80
CA ASP A 219 0.37 -2.38 10.39
C ASP A 219 0.14 -1.31 9.33
N PHE A 220 -0.99 -0.65 9.42
CA PHE A 220 -1.31 0.53 8.65
C PHE A 220 -1.61 1.71 9.58
N PHE A 221 -0.95 2.85 9.36
CA PHE A 221 -1.09 4.05 10.17
C PHE A 221 -1.64 5.19 9.32
N THR A 222 -2.67 5.90 9.83
CA THR A 222 -3.31 7.02 9.13
C THR A 222 -2.91 8.38 9.68
N SER A 223 -2.28 8.43 10.86
CA SER A 223 -1.86 9.67 11.53
C SER A 223 -0.96 9.32 12.72
N THR A 224 -0.37 10.30 13.37
CA THR A 224 0.36 10.24 14.67
C THR A 224 1.13 8.92 14.93
N PHE A 225 1.91 8.46 13.98
CA PHE A 225 2.77 7.28 14.15
C PHE A 225 3.98 7.60 15.06
N ASN A 226 4.57 6.56 15.65
CA ASN A 226 5.66 6.71 16.62
C ASN A 226 7.00 7.13 15.99
N ALA A 227 8.02 7.37 16.84
CA ALA A 227 9.31 7.91 16.41
C ALA A 227 10.12 6.96 15.50
N SER A 228 9.80 5.66 15.45
CA SER A 228 10.50 4.72 14.56
C SER A 228 10.14 4.87 13.08
N TYR A 229 9.11 5.65 12.75
CA TYR A 229 8.69 5.94 11.38
C TYR A 229 9.09 7.37 11.00
N SER A 230 10.21 7.52 10.36
CA SER A 230 10.74 8.79 9.80
C SER A 230 10.39 8.90 8.32
N ASN A 231 10.54 10.09 7.73
CA ASN A 231 10.31 10.34 6.31
C ASN A 231 8.89 10.01 5.83
N ALA A 232 7.87 10.41 6.59
CA ALA A 232 6.45 10.17 6.28
C ALA A 232 5.59 11.34 6.72
N LEU A 233 4.61 11.75 5.90
CA LEU A 233 3.71 12.87 6.17
C LEU A 233 2.23 12.50 6.20
N SER A 234 1.82 11.40 5.56
CA SER A 234 0.40 11.06 5.46
C SER A 234 0.08 9.79 6.23
N GLY A 235 0.45 8.65 5.72
CA GLY A 235 0.29 7.35 6.35
C GLY A 235 1.53 6.48 6.20
N VAL A 236 1.58 5.41 6.96
CA VAL A 236 2.64 4.41 6.86
C VAL A 236 2.03 3.03 6.72
N PHE A 237 2.49 2.26 5.72
CA PHE A 237 2.16 0.86 5.57
C PHE A 237 3.40 0.02 5.92
N ASP A 238 3.45 -0.51 7.15
CA ASP A 238 4.55 -1.36 7.65
C ASP A 238 4.25 -2.83 7.40
N VAL A 239 4.76 -3.35 6.29
CA VAL A 239 4.53 -4.70 5.81
C VAL A 239 5.54 -5.67 6.40
N LYS A 240 5.05 -6.79 6.93
CA LYS A 240 5.85 -7.92 7.40
C LYS A 240 5.65 -9.11 6.48
N MET A 241 6.73 -9.70 6.00
CA MET A 241 6.67 -10.95 5.24
C MET A 241 6.65 -12.13 6.21
N ARG A 242 5.75 -13.10 5.97
CA ARG A 242 5.71 -14.31 6.79
C ARG A 242 6.90 -15.23 6.50
N PRO A 243 7.40 -15.97 7.47
CA PRO A 243 8.30 -17.07 7.20
C PRO A 243 7.55 -18.19 6.47
N GLY A 244 8.21 -18.92 5.58
CA GLY A 244 7.64 -20.13 4.99
C GLY A 244 7.44 -21.26 5.98
N ASN A 245 6.73 -22.32 5.59
CA ASN A 245 6.54 -23.51 6.39
C ASN A 245 7.89 -24.22 6.63
N ASN A 246 8.31 -24.40 7.88
CA ASN A 246 9.58 -25.02 8.23
C ASN A 246 9.49 -26.54 8.44
N ALA A 247 8.31 -27.15 8.25
CA ALA A 247 8.08 -28.57 8.47
C ALA A 247 7.70 -29.33 7.19
N LYS A 248 6.98 -28.70 6.27
CA LYS A 248 6.49 -29.31 5.04
C LYS A 248 6.64 -28.38 3.86
N HIS A 249 6.79 -28.98 2.68
CA HIS A 249 6.61 -28.26 1.44
C HIS A 249 5.13 -28.12 1.14
N GLU A 250 4.69 -26.92 0.88
CA GLU A 250 3.34 -26.56 0.53
C GLU A 250 3.36 -25.59 -0.64
N ASN A 251 2.41 -25.72 -1.54
CA ASN A 251 2.38 -24.91 -2.74
C ASN A 251 0.97 -24.39 -3.01
N ILE A 252 0.89 -23.29 -3.74
CA ILE A 252 -0.33 -22.73 -4.28
C ILE A 252 -0.11 -22.52 -5.76
N LEU A 253 -1.01 -23.06 -6.58
CA LEU A 253 -1.12 -22.72 -7.99
C LEU A 253 -2.46 -22.04 -8.20
N GLN A 254 -2.46 -20.83 -8.74
CA GLN A 254 -3.66 -20.12 -9.14
C GLN A 254 -3.61 -19.80 -10.63
N LEU A 255 -4.69 -20.13 -11.33
CA LEU A 255 -4.89 -19.82 -12.74
C LEU A 255 -6.12 -18.93 -12.84
N GLY A 256 -5.95 -17.72 -13.26
CA GLY A 256 -7.01 -16.72 -13.33
C GLY A 256 -7.12 -16.06 -14.70
N SER A 257 -8.20 -15.33 -14.91
CA SER A 257 -8.39 -14.55 -16.14
C SER A 257 -7.48 -13.32 -16.21
N VAL A 258 -7.03 -12.81 -15.06
CA VAL A 258 -6.23 -11.57 -14.96
C VAL A 258 -4.75 -11.86 -14.72
N PHE A 259 -4.45 -12.85 -13.89
CA PHE A 259 -3.08 -13.25 -13.58
C PHE A 259 -2.98 -14.72 -13.21
N GLU A 260 -1.79 -15.26 -13.41
CA GLU A 260 -1.38 -16.58 -12.97
C GLU A 260 -0.40 -16.44 -11.80
N GLU A 261 -0.49 -17.33 -10.82
CA GLU A 261 0.31 -17.23 -9.60
C GLU A 261 0.81 -18.60 -9.15
N LEU A 262 2.07 -18.66 -8.72
CA LEU A 262 2.68 -19.82 -8.07
C LEU A 262 3.34 -19.40 -6.76
N THR A 263 2.88 -19.95 -5.65
CA THR A 263 3.56 -19.80 -4.36
C THR A 263 4.13 -21.15 -3.93
N MET A 264 5.39 -21.16 -3.52
CA MET A 264 6.07 -22.33 -2.99
C MET A 264 6.68 -22.01 -1.63
N GLU A 265 6.51 -22.91 -0.67
CA GLU A 265 7.12 -22.75 0.64
C GLU A 265 7.54 -24.09 1.22
N GLY A 266 8.50 -24.07 2.11
CA GLY A 266 8.96 -25.29 2.74
C GLY A 266 10.23 -25.15 3.57
N PRO A 267 10.66 -26.26 4.24
CA PRO A 267 11.91 -26.29 4.97
C PRO A 267 13.12 -26.23 4.03
N LEU A 268 14.13 -25.42 4.41
CA LEU A 268 15.42 -25.39 3.70
C LEU A 268 16.28 -26.63 4.00
N ALA A 269 16.02 -27.30 5.11
CA ALA A 269 16.76 -28.49 5.52
C ALA A 269 15.85 -29.50 6.19
N LYS A 270 16.14 -30.81 6.02
CA LYS A 270 15.37 -31.93 6.61
C LYS A 270 15.31 -31.90 8.15
N LYS A 271 16.30 -31.31 8.78
CA LYS A 271 16.36 -31.09 10.23
C LYS A 271 16.72 -29.64 10.47
N GLY A 272 15.84 -28.87 11.07
CA GLY A 272 16.07 -27.44 11.37
C GLY A 272 14.77 -26.67 11.34
N GLN A 273 14.84 -25.39 11.74
CA GLN A 273 13.70 -24.47 11.74
C GLN A 273 13.74 -23.50 10.56
N SER A 274 14.72 -23.65 9.66
CA SER A 274 14.88 -22.76 8.49
C SER A 274 13.84 -23.07 7.43
N SER A 275 13.29 -22.02 6.84
CA SER A 275 12.23 -22.12 5.83
C SER A 275 12.44 -21.13 4.69
N TYR A 276 11.77 -21.38 3.60
CA TYR A 276 11.65 -20.46 2.48
C TYR A 276 10.19 -20.27 2.09
N ILE A 277 9.91 -19.11 1.50
CA ILE A 277 8.70 -18.84 0.74
C ILE A 277 9.08 -18.05 -0.49
N VAL A 278 8.50 -18.41 -1.63
CA VAL A 278 8.67 -17.73 -2.92
C VAL A 278 7.30 -17.66 -3.58
N ASN A 279 6.97 -16.49 -4.13
CA ASN A 279 5.77 -16.27 -4.90
C ASN A 279 6.16 -15.61 -6.21
N TYR A 280 5.60 -16.09 -7.30
CA TYR A 280 5.70 -15.48 -8.63
C TYR A 280 4.31 -15.28 -9.20
N ARG A 281 4.05 -14.09 -9.73
CA ARG A 281 2.82 -13.73 -10.40
C ARG A 281 3.13 -13.15 -11.78
N TYR A 282 2.31 -13.50 -12.76
CA TYR A 282 2.32 -12.96 -14.12
C TYR A 282 0.93 -12.46 -14.47
N GLY A 283 0.79 -11.19 -14.77
CA GLY A 283 -0.45 -10.54 -15.15
C GLY A 283 -0.41 -10.04 -16.59
N PHE A 284 -1.57 -10.08 -17.26
CA PHE A 284 -1.69 -9.68 -18.67
C PHE A 284 -3.09 -9.14 -18.97
N SER A 285 -3.17 -7.97 -19.59
CA SER A 285 -4.43 -7.39 -20.06
C SER A 285 -4.94 -8.06 -21.33
N SER A 286 -4.03 -8.46 -22.23
CA SER A 286 -4.37 -8.93 -23.59
C SER A 286 -5.26 -10.18 -23.65
N LEU A 287 -5.34 -11.01 -22.60
CA LEU A 287 -6.27 -12.14 -22.56
C LEU A 287 -7.67 -11.68 -22.23
N VAL A 288 -7.80 -10.82 -21.22
CA VAL A 288 -9.08 -10.29 -20.72
C VAL A 288 -9.73 -9.42 -21.79
N ASP A 289 -8.90 -8.64 -22.52
CA ASP A 289 -9.32 -7.83 -23.66
C ASP A 289 -9.83 -8.71 -24.81
N LYS A 290 -9.03 -9.72 -25.25
CA LYS A 290 -9.47 -10.69 -26.27
C LYS A 290 -10.71 -11.49 -25.92
N MET A 291 -11.03 -11.62 -24.64
CA MET A 291 -12.26 -12.22 -24.16
C MET A 291 -13.43 -11.22 -24.13
N GLY A 292 -13.19 -9.95 -24.43
CA GLY A 292 -14.18 -8.87 -24.35
C GLY A 292 -14.65 -8.58 -22.92
N LEU A 293 -13.84 -8.90 -21.92
CA LEU A 293 -14.16 -8.71 -20.50
C LEU A 293 -13.79 -7.33 -19.99
N ILE A 294 -12.80 -6.70 -20.59
CA ILE A 294 -12.39 -5.30 -20.37
C ILE A 294 -12.08 -4.68 -21.72
N ASP A 295 -12.31 -3.39 -21.79
CA ASP A 295 -11.85 -2.55 -22.89
C ASP A 295 -10.60 -1.82 -22.39
N THR A 296 -9.46 -2.10 -22.99
CA THR A 296 -8.19 -1.47 -22.64
C THR A 296 -7.89 -0.24 -23.48
N GLU A 297 -8.81 0.15 -24.37
CA GLU A 297 -8.65 1.30 -25.26
C GLU A 297 -7.33 1.28 -26.05
N GLY A 298 -6.82 0.05 -26.38
CA GLY A 298 -5.55 -0.15 -27.06
C GLY A 298 -4.33 -0.28 -26.14
N ASP A 299 -4.49 -0.25 -24.83
CA ASP A 299 -3.40 -0.41 -23.88
C ASP A 299 -3.00 -1.87 -23.71
N HIS A 300 -1.74 -2.17 -24.01
CA HIS A 300 -1.11 -3.47 -23.78
C HIS A 300 -0.30 -3.45 -22.50
N ILE A 301 -0.91 -3.93 -21.43
CA ILE A 301 -0.32 -3.93 -20.08
C ILE A 301 0.15 -5.34 -19.73
N THR A 302 1.42 -5.48 -19.37
CA THR A 302 1.97 -6.72 -18.83
C THR A 302 2.80 -6.43 -17.59
N PHE A 303 2.59 -7.22 -16.54
CA PHE A 303 3.36 -7.11 -15.33
C PHE A 303 3.80 -8.48 -14.78
N GLN A 304 4.90 -8.47 -14.05
CA GLN A 304 5.40 -9.65 -13.34
C GLN A 304 5.91 -9.22 -11.99
N ASP A 305 5.68 -10.03 -10.98
CA ASP A 305 6.30 -9.85 -9.67
C ASP A 305 6.83 -11.16 -9.09
N LEU A 306 7.91 -11.01 -8.32
CA LEU A 306 8.55 -12.08 -7.59
C LEU A 306 8.79 -11.62 -6.15
N SER A 307 8.22 -12.33 -5.19
CA SER A 307 8.44 -12.09 -3.76
C SER A 307 9.08 -13.30 -3.12
N TRP A 308 10.08 -13.08 -2.24
CA TRP A 308 10.72 -14.20 -1.55
C TRP A 308 11.17 -13.84 -0.13
N LYS A 309 11.17 -14.86 0.73
CA LYS A 309 11.82 -14.78 2.05
C LYS A 309 12.44 -16.12 2.42
N LEU A 310 13.67 -16.07 2.87
CA LEU A 310 14.38 -17.15 3.56
C LEU A 310 14.46 -16.79 5.03
N ASN A 311 14.06 -17.69 5.91
CA ASN A 311 14.11 -17.49 7.35
C ASN A 311 15.04 -18.54 7.98
N ILE A 312 16.10 -18.11 8.64
CA ILE A 312 17.20 -18.96 9.10
C ILE A 312 17.43 -18.70 10.61
N PRO A 313 16.61 -19.31 11.49
CA PRO A 313 16.87 -19.29 12.92
C PRO A 313 18.13 -20.08 13.24
N THR A 314 18.94 -19.54 14.14
CA THR A 314 20.14 -20.19 14.63
C THR A 314 20.06 -20.40 16.14
N LYS A 315 20.80 -21.36 16.69
CA LYS A 315 20.76 -21.67 18.13
C LYS A 315 21.29 -20.54 19.02
N LYS A 316 22.25 -19.74 18.56
CA LYS A 316 22.94 -18.74 19.37
C LYS A 316 23.09 -17.36 18.72
N ALA A 317 23.14 -17.33 17.40
CA ALA A 317 23.37 -16.09 16.65
C ALA A 317 22.07 -15.37 16.26
N GLY A 318 20.91 -15.77 16.81
CA GLY A 318 19.64 -15.15 16.47
C GLY A 318 19.03 -15.64 15.16
N VAL A 319 18.19 -14.83 14.54
CA VAL A 319 17.47 -15.16 13.31
C VAL A 319 18.00 -14.29 12.18
N PHE A 320 18.43 -14.90 11.10
CA PHE A 320 18.73 -14.22 9.84
C PHE A 320 17.55 -14.40 8.89
N SER A 321 17.21 -13.35 8.13
CA SER A 321 16.23 -13.43 7.06
C SER A 321 16.79 -12.77 5.81
N VAL A 322 16.65 -13.42 4.66
CA VAL A 322 16.90 -12.82 3.35
C VAL A 322 15.55 -12.65 2.68
N PHE A 323 15.26 -11.46 2.18
CA PHE A 323 13.95 -11.16 1.63
C PHE A 323 14.06 -10.27 0.40
N GLY A 324 13.00 -10.26 -0.39
CA GLY A 324 12.95 -9.36 -1.54
C GLY A 324 11.62 -9.35 -2.24
N LEU A 325 11.51 -8.35 -3.13
CA LEU A 325 10.40 -8.09 -4.03
C LEU A 325 10.97 -7.53 -5.33
N ALA A 326 10.55 -8.08 -6.46
CA ALA A 326 10.89 -7.53 -7.77
C ALA A 326 9.62 -7.36 -8.60
N LEU A 327 9.48 -6.22 -9.26
CA LEU A 327 8.39 -5.89 -10.17
C LEU A 327 8.97 -5.53 -11.55
N PHE A 328 8.33 -6.04 -12.60
CA PHE A 328 8.71 -5.77 -13.99
C PHE A 328 7.45 -5.42 -14.77
N ASP A 329 7.40 -4.22 -15.31
CA ASP A 329 6.27 -3.67 -16.03
C ASP A 329 6.63 -3.24 -17.42
N LYS A 330 5.72 -3.48 -18.34
CA LYS A 330 5.80 -2.95 -19.70
C LYS A 330 4.43 -2.47 -20.14
N THR A 331 4.39 -1.29 -20.71
CA THR A 331 3.21 -0.74 -21.35
C THR A 331 3.53 -0.30 -22.75
N HIS A 332 2.57 -0.49 -23.61
CA HIS A 332 2.52 0.06 -24.95
C HIS A 332 1.09 0.49 -25.20
N THR A 333 0.90 1.76 -25.53
CA THR A 333 -0.43 2.27 -25.91
C THR A 333 -0.50 2.33 -27.41
N ASP A 334 -1.47 1.63 -27.99
CA ASP A 334 -1.78 1.78 -29.42
C ASP A 334 -2.39 3.17 -29.65
N ARG A 335 -2.22 3.68 -30.85
CA ARG A 335 -2.92 4.89 -31.26
C ARG A 335 -4.42 4.65 -31.32
N VAL A 336 -5.20 5.61 -30.83
CA VAL A 336 -6.66 5.59 -30.97
C VAL A 336 -7.08 5.76 -32.44
N SER A 337 -8.32 5.44 -32.75
CA SER A 337 -8.85 5.66 -34.12
C SER A 337 -8.92 7.17 -34.40
N LEU A 338 -8.80 7.55 -35.66
CA LEU A 338 -8.82 8.95 -36.04
C LEU A 338 -10.08 9.68 -35.61
N GLU A 339 -11.20 8.97 -35.58
CA GLU A 339 -12.51 9.50 -35.18
C GLU A 339 -12.57 9.85 -33.68
N ASP A 340 -11.67 9.25 -32.89
CA ASP A 340 -11.56 9.43 -31.43
C ASP A 340 -10.48 10.43 -31.02
N VAL A 341 -9.76 11.02 -31.99
CA VAL A 341 -8.76 12.06 -31.71
C VAL A 341 -9.44 13.40 -31.49
N HIS A 342 -9.53 13.83 -30.25
CA HIS A 342 -10.14 15.10 -29.81
C HIS A 342 -9.15 16.05 -29.13
N SER A 343 -7.95 15.56 -28.80
CA SER A 343 -6.90 16.32 -28.14
C SER A 343 -5.53 15.88 -28.65
N ALA A 344 -4.50 16.63 -28.35
CA ALA A 344 -3.13 16.23 -28.66
C ALA A 344 -2.72 14.94 -27.92
N TYR A 345 -3.23 14.73 -26.70
CA TYR A 345 -2.99 13.49 -25.97
C TYR A 345 -3.53 12.26 -26.70
N ASP A 346 -4.71 12.36 -27.30
CA ASP A 346 -5.30 11.25 -28.08
C ASP A 346 -4.48 10.96 -29.35
N ALA A 347 -3.72 11.95 -29.85
CA ALA A 347 -2.83 11.81 -30.99
C ALA A 347 -1.41 11.33 -30.59
N SER A 348 -1.26 10.70 -29.45
CA SER A 348 0.01 10.17 -28.96
C SER A 348 -0.07 8.70 -28.66
N ASN A 349 1.10 8.05 -28.58
CA ASN A 349 1.26 6.72 -28.02
C ASN A 349 2.45 6.71 -27.05
N THR A 350 2.40 5.82 -26.08
CA THR A 350 3.42 5.72 -25.04
C THR A 350 4.06 4.34 -25.04
N ASP A 351 5.38 4.32 -25.06
CA ASP A 351 6.19 3.15 -24.75
C ASP A 351 6.84 3.36 -23.39
N GLY A 352 6.61 2.42 -22.47
CA GLY A 352 7.14 2.56 -21.11
C GLY A 352 7.52 1.23 -20.47
N ASP A 353 8.54 1.27 -19.65
CA ASP A 353 8.93 0.17 -18.78
C ASP A 353 9.28 0.66 -17.37
N MET A 354 8.98 -0.19 -16.39
CA MET A 354 9.38 0.01 -15.02
C MET A 354 9.98 -1.28 -14.45
N THR A 355 11.06 -1.13 -13.71
CA THR A 355 11.62 -2.19 -12.89
C THR A 355 11.79 -1.69 -11.46
N GLN A 356 11.23 -2.43 -10.52
CA GLN A 356 11.51 -2.24 -9.09
C GLN A 356 12.18 -3.48 -8.53
N LEU A 357 13.15 -3.31 -7.63
CA LEU A 357 13.81 -4.39 -6.91
C LEU A 357 14.05 -3.97 -5.47
N LEU A 358 13.61 -4.81 -4.55
CA LEU A 358 14.03 -4.82 -3.16
C LEU A 358 14.77 -6.12 -2.89
N ALA A 359 15.97 -6.06 -2.36
CA ALA A 359 16.72 -7.21 -1.86
C ALA A 359 17.36 -6.85 -0.53
N GLY A 360 17.05 -7.60 0.51
CA GLY A 360 17.50 -7.27 1.86
C GLY A 360 17.89 -8.49 2.70
N ILE A 361 18.71 -8.21 3.70
CA ILE A 361 19.04 -9.14 4.75
C ILE A 361 18.74 -8.49 6.11
N SER A 362 18.05 -9.19 6.97
CA SER A 362 17.82 -8.76 8.34
C SER A 362 18.39 -9.77 9.33
N HIS A 363 18.88 -9.26 10.44
CA HIS A 363 19.37 -10.04 11.56
C HIS A 363 18.67 -9.56 12.83
N LYS A 364 18.06 -10.47 13.56
CA LYS A 364 17.45 -10.22 14.87
C LYS A 364 18.10 -11.12 15.90
N ILE A 365 18.67 -10.53 16.93
CA ILE A 365 19.33 -11.26 18.01
C ILE A 365 18.89 -10.75 19.39
N ARG A 366 18.72 -11.66 20.32
CA ARG A 366 18.52 -11.34 21.72
C ARG A 366 19.86 -11.27 22.44
N LEU A 367 20.06 -10.20 23.20
CA LEU A 367 21.26 -9.95 23.99
C LEU A 367 20.91 -10.07 25.49
N GLY A 368 20.98 -11.28 26.04
CA GLY A 368 20.50 -11.58 27.40
C GLY A 368 18.95 -11.57 27.46
N ASN A 369 18.38 -11.36 28.65
CA ASN A 369 16.95 -11.57 28.89
C ASN A 369 16.06 -10.35 28.54
N LYS A 370 16.64 -9.17 28.35
CA LYS A 370 15.84 -7.92 28.23
C LYS A 370 16.18 -7.07 27.00
N TRP A 371 17.14 -7.48 26.18
CA TRP A 371 17.56 -6.72 25.03
C TRP A 371 17.30 -7.48 23.74
N ALA A 372 16.78 -6.80 22.75
CA ALA A 372 16.70 -7.29 21.38
C ALA A 372 17.38 -6.29 20.44
N TRP A 373 18.19 -6.80 19.53
CA TRP A 373 18.84 -6.00 18.49
C TRP A 373 18.42 -6.50 17.13
N ARG A 374 17.96 -5.58 16.30
CA ARG A 374 17.61 -5.83 14.90
C ARG A 374 18.46 -4.94 14.01
N THR A 375 19.00 -5.52 12.96
CA THR A 375 19.67 -4.77 11.89
C THR A 375 19.18 -5.28 10.55
N THR A 376 18.87 -4.37 9.65
CA THR A 376 18.46 -4.69 8.28
C THR A 376 19.30 -3.86 7.32
N ALA A 377 19.90 -4.53 6.35
CA ALA A 377 20.54 -3.90 5.21
C ALA A 377 19.80 -4.30 3.94
N ALA A 378 19.55 -3.34 3.06
CA ALA A 378 18.81 -3.60 1.83
C ALA A 378 19.29 -2.70 0.69
N TYR A 379 19.12 -3.23 -0.53
CA TYR A 379 19.18 -2.48 -1.77
C TYR A 379 17.75 -2.36 -2.30
N ASN A 380 17.34 -1.14 -2.65
CA ASN A 380 16.03 -0.84 -3.19
C ASN A 380 16.19 0.05 -4.43
N MET A 381 15.65 -0.38 -5.56
CA MET A 381 15.82 0.23 -6.87
C MET A 381 14.45 0.47 -7.51
N GLN A 382 14.29 1.62 -8.15
CA GLN A 382 13.19 1.90 -9.07
C GLN A 382 13.77 2.56 -10.31
N HIS A 383 13.57 1.93 -11.47
CA HIS A 383 13.94 2.46 -12.77
C HIS A 383 12.70 2.59 -13.62
N ILE A 384 12.42 3.77 -14.13
CA ILE A 384 11.29 4.09 -14.99
C ILE A 384 11.83 4.73 -16.25
N SER A 385 11.32 4.27 -17.39
CA SER A 385 11.56 4.87 -18.71
C SER A 385 10.23 4.98 -19.43
N ALA A 386 9.93 6.14 -19.99
CA ALA A 386 8.77 6.34 -20.82
C ALA A 386 9.07 7.34 -21.94
N ASP A 387 8.78 6.94 -23.16
CA ASP A 387 8.85 7.77 -24.35
C ASP A 387 7.42 7.97 -24.88
N VAL A 388 7.00 9.22 -25.03
CA VAL A 388 5.71 9.58 -25.63
C VAL A 388 5.97 10.09 -27.04
N LEU A 389 5.36 9.42 -28.00
CA LEU A 389 5.43 9.77 -29.42
C LEU A 389 4.14 10.48 -29.81
N TYR A 390 4.23 11.50 -30.62
CA TYR A 390 3.14 12.32 -31.08
C TYR A 390 2.99 12.26 -32.60
N TYR A 391 1.74 12.21 -33.07
CA TYR A 391 1.42 12.11 -34.50
C TYR A 391 1.23 13.46 -35.19
N GLY A 392 1.16 14.54 -34.44
CA GLY A 392 0.84 15.87 -34.98
C GLY A 392 -0.67 16.05 -35.17
N LEU A 393 -1.13 17.26 -34.97
CA LEU A 393 -2.48 17.69 -35.31
C LEU A 393 -2.40 18.83 -36.31
N GLU A 394 -3.13 18.71 -37.42
CA GLU A 394 -3.26 19.77 -38.38
C GLU A 394 -4.70 20.34 -38.37
N ARG A 395 -4.82 21.64 -38.50
CA ARG A 395 -6.12 22.30 -38.68
C ARG A 395 -6.26 22.78 -40.12
N ASP A 396 -7.38 22.44 -40.76
CA ASP A 396 -7.73 23.00 -42.07
C ASP A 396 -7.87 24.53 -41.95
N PRO A 397 -7.03 25.32 -42.64
CA PRO A 397 -7.05 26.78 -42.52
C PRO A 397 -8.36 27.42 -43.05
N VAL A 398 -9.15 26.67 -43.80
CA VAL A 398 -10.39 27.17 -44.39
C VAL A 398 -11.63 26.78 -43.59
N SER A 399 -11.73 25.51 -43.21
CA SER A 399 -12.89 24.98 -42.47
C SER A 399 -12.75 25.04 -40.98
N GLY A 400 -11.50 25.19 -40.45
CA GLY A 400 -11.22 25.15 -39.02
C GLY A 400 -11.34 23.73 -38.41
N VAL A 401 -11.61 22.73 -39.21
CA VAL A 401 -11.75 21.33 -38.76
C VAL A 401 -10.36 20.72 -38.58
N LEU A 402 -10.20 19.91 -37.53
CA LEU A 402 -8.99 19.10 -37.36
C LEU A 402 -8.84 18.16 -38.54
N LYS A 403 -7.67 18.20 -39.17
CA LYS A 403 -7.28 17.25 -40.21
C LYS A 403 -6.59 16.05 -39.57
N THR A 404 -6.65 14.94 -40.28
CA THR A 404 -5.81 13.77 -40.05
C THR A 404 -4.37 14.21 -39.89
N PRO A 405 -3.68 13.89 -38.79
CA PRO A 405 -2.26 14.15 -38.66
C PRO A 405 -1.51 13.42 -39.77
N LEU A 406 -0.58 14.11 -40.44
CA LEU A 406 0.25 13.48 -41.49
C LEU A 406 0.95 12.20 -40.98
N ALA A 407 1.46 12.23 -39.75
CA ALA A 407 2.09 11.08 -39.14
C ALA A 407 1.13 9.94 -38.73
N PHE A 408 -0.17 10.14 -38.86
CA PHE A 408 -1.14 9.07 -38.61
C PHE A 408 -1.18 8.05 -39.74
N GLU A 409 -1.04 8.51 -40.96
CA GLU A 409 -0.94 7.64 -42.14
C GLU A 409 0.51 7.20 -42.40
N GLU A 410 1.50 7.96 -41.95
CA GLU A 410 2.93 7.76 -42.13
C GLU A 410 3.62 7.66 -40.74
N PRO A 411 3.60 6.47 -40.09
CA PRO A 411 4.15 6.29 -38.71
C PRO A 411 5.62 6.72 -38.57
N GLU A 412 6.39 6.71 -39.63
CA GLU A 412 7.78 7.19 -39.65
C GLU A 412 7.90 8.72 -39.46
N LYS A 413 6.83 9.46 -39.56
CA LYS A 413 6.79 10.90 -39.29
C LYS A 413 6.40 11.28 -37.87
N GLN A 414 6.21 10.27 -36.99
CA GLN A 414 6.07 10.54 -35.56
C GLN A 414 7.29 11.24 -35.01
N TYR A 415 7.10 12.06 -34.02
CA TYR A 415 8.19 12.68 -33.30
C TYR A 415 8.05 12.50 -31.79
N LEU A 416 9.19 12.51 -31.13
CA LEU A 416 9.25 12.39 -29.67
C LEU A 416 8.64 13.65 -29.05
N PHE A 417 7.54 13.48 -28.32
CA PHE A 417 6.85 14.53 -27.59
C PHE A 417 7.43 14.72 -26.19
N SER A 418 7.59 13.63 -25.43
CA SER A 418 8.25 13.67 -24.14
C SER A 418 9.11 12.44 -23.93
N LYS A 419 10.15 12.61 -23.13
CA LYS A 419 11.04 11.56 -22.69
C LYS A 419 11.27 11.66 -21.20
N GLN A 420 10.98 10.57 -20.51
CA GLN A 420 11.16 10.45 -19.08
C GLN A 420 12.13 9.32 -18.75
N LYS A 421 13.06 9.59 -17.84
CA LYS A 421 13.90 8.59 -17.19
C LYS A 421 14.00 8.96 -15.71
N GLN A 422 13.54 8.07 -14.85
CA GLN A 422 13.63 8.21 -13.40
C GLN A 422 14.26 6.96 -12.82
N ASN A 423 15.57 6.97 -12.68
CA ASN A 423 16.31 5.87 -12.06
C ASN A 423 16.77 6.32 -10.68
N GLU A 424 16.34 5.59 -9.65
CA GLU A 424 16.80 5.79 -8.27
C GLU A 424 17.17 4.45 -7.64
N ASP A 425 18.40 4.38 -7.11
CA ASP A 425 18.95 3.26 -6.38
C ASP A 425 19.21 3.67 -4.92
N ARG A 426 18.73 2.90 -3.95
CA ARG A 426 18.91 3.17 -2.52
C ARG A 426 19.67 2.05 -1.83
N LEU A 427 20.73 2.41 -1.12
CA LEU A 427 21.35 1.55 -0.12
C LEU A 427 20.81 1.92 1.25
N LEU A 428 20.19 0.97 1.92
CA LEU A 428 19.46 1.17 3.16
C LEU A 428 20.12 0.39 4.30
N LEU A 429 20.33 1.05 5.41
CA LEU A 429 20.78 0.42 6.65
C LEU A 429 19.89 0.91 7.79
N ASN A 430 19.21 -0.04 8.43
CA ASN A 430 18.37 0.22 9.60
C ASN A 430 18.86 -0.60 10.78
N THR A 431 18.99 0.00 11.95
CA THR A 431 19.35 -0.71 13.17
C THR A 431 18.49 -0.22 14.35
N GLU A 432 18.02 -1.15 15.17
CA GLU A 432 17.17 -0.88 16.32
C GLU A 432 17.61 -1.72 17.51
N LEU A 433 17.82 -1.09 18.63
CA LEU A 433 18.08 -1.72 19.91
C LEU A 433 16.87 -1.48 20.84
N SER A 434 16.21 -2.55 21.23
CA SER A 434 15.06 -2.52 22.13
C SER A 434 15.44 -3.08 23.49
N LYS A 435 14.95 -2.47 24.58
CA LYS A 435 15.16 -2.95 25.94
C LYS A 435 13.87 -2.94 26.73
N GLN A 436 13.47 -4.09 27.25
CA GLN A 436 12.47 -4.18 28.31
C GLN A 436 13.13 -3.82 29.65
N VAL A 437 13.02 -2.55 30.07
CA VAL A 437 13.65 -2.06 31.29
C VAL A 437 12.96 -2.66 32.53
N SER A 438 11.63 -2.70 32.49
CA SER A 438 10.77 -3.35 33.48
C SER A 438 9.48 -3.80 32.79
N ALA A 439 8.62 -4.57 33.46
CA ALA A 439 7.29 -4.91 32.93
C ALA A 439 6.46 -3.69 32.50
N LYS A 440 6.78 -2.50 33.01
CA LYS A 440 6.06 -1.25 32.75
C LYS A 440 6.78 -0.30 31.78
N TRP A 441 8.01 -0.60 31.38
CA TRP A 441 8.80 0.32 30.55
C TRP A 441 9.59 -0.43 29.49
N LEU A 442 9.22 -0.19 28.21
CA LEU A 442 9.99 -0.55 27.02
C LEU A 442 10.65 0.71 26.47
N THR A 443 11.93 0.62 26.12
CA THR A 443 12.66 1.67 25.40
C THR A 443 13.30 1.12 24.13
N GLN A 444 13.27 1.90 23.06
CA GLN A 444 13.83 1.57 21.75
C GLN A 444 14.67 2.74 21.25
N VAL A 445 15.84 2.46 20.74
CA VAL A 445 16.70 3.43 20.05
C VAL A 445 17.06 2.85 18.70
N GLY A 446 16.94 3.65 17.66
CA GLY A 446 17.26 3.21 16.32
C GLY A 446 17.84 4.31 15.45
N ALA A 447 18.47 3.88 14.38
CA ALA A 447 18.96 4.75 13.32
C ALA A 447 18.77 4.09 11.97
N GLU A 448 18.48 4.92 10.96
CA GLU A 448 18.33 4.51 9.57
C GLU A 448 19.15 5.45 8.68
N TYR A 449 19.87 4.89 7.74
CA TYR A 449 20.56 5.64 6.70
C TYR A 449 20.12 5.14 5.33
N SER A 450 19.66 6.06 4.49
CA SER A 450 19.33 5.83 3.09
C SER A 450 20.28 6.64 2.22
N HIS A 451 21.16 5.94 1.49
CA HIS A 451 21.98 6.58 0.47
C HIS A 451 21.33 6.37 -0.88
N ARG A 452 21.10 7.46 -1.62
CA ARG A 452 20.31 7.49 -2.84
C ARG A 452 21.21 7.89 -4.00
N PHE A 453 21.36 7.01 -5.00
CA PHE A 453 21.96 7.32 -6.30
C PHE A 453 20.82 7.55 -7.28
N PHE A 454 20.94 8.51 -8.16
CA PHE A 454 19.89 8.80 -9.12
C PHE A 454 20.43 9.25 -10.47
N ASP A 455 19.65 8.97 -11.52
CA ASP A 455 19.88 9.39 -12.90
C ASP A 455 18.52 9.79 -13.47
N LEU A 456 18.24 11.09 -13.44
CA LEU A 456 16.95 11.69 -13.76
C LEU A 456 17.07 12.46 -15.07
N HIS A 457 16.13 12.21 -15.99
CA HIS A 457 15.99 12.99 -17.21
C HIS A 457 14.53 13.19 -17.51
N PHE A 458 14.11 14.42 -17.71
CA PHE A 458 12.79 14.75 -18.24
C PHE A 458 12.91 15.87 -19.26
N SER A 459 12.43 15.59 -20.47
CA SER A 459 12.30 16.56 -21.54
C SER A 459 10.95 16.43 -22.20
N SER A 460 10.37 17.54 -22.58
CA SER A 460 9.09 17.59 -23.28
C SER A 460 9.07 18.75 -24.27
N VAL A 461 8.21 18.68 -25.23
CA VAL A 461 7.92 19.82 -26.12
C VAL A 461 7.13 20.85 -25.33
N ASP A 462 7.62 22.10 -25.29
CA ASP A 462 7.03 23.16 -24.47
C ASP A 462 5.62 23.58 -24.95
N ARG A 463 5.37 23.49 -26.26
CA ARG A 463 4.05 23.74 -26.85
C ARG A 463 3.84 22.95 -28.13
N LEU A 464 2.63 22.42 -28.27
CA LEU A 464 2.20 21.74 -29.49
C LEU A 464 1.82 22.75 -30.57
N TYR A 465 2.81 23.41 -31.15
CA TYR A 465 2.58 24.11 -32.40
C TYR A 465 2.59 23.11 -33.55
N ALA A 466 1.88 23.44 -34.63
CA ALA A 466 1.93 22.69 -35.89
C ALA A 466 3.39 22.54 -36.43
N ASP A 467 4.30 23.32 -35.92
CA ASP A 467 5.74 23.27 -36.19
C ASP A 467 6.49 22.93 -34.90
N VAL A 468 6.60 21.66 -34.61
CA VAL A 468 7.25 21.10 -33.41
C VAL A 468 8.75 21.24 -33.52
N SER A 469 9.31 22.27 -32.94
CA SER A 469 10.71 22.53 -33.17
C SER A 469 11.64 22.52 -31.95
N THR A 470 11.14 22.57 -30.71
CA THR A 470 12.05 22.68 -29.56
C THR A 470 11.58 21.82 -28.37
N MET A 471 12.33 20.74 -28.14
CA MET A 471 12.21 19.97 -26.89
C MET A 471 12.98 20.70 -25.80
N GLN A 472 12.27 21.04 -24.70
CA GLN A 472 12.87 21.63 -23.50
C GLN A 472 13.26 20.52 -22.53
N THR A 473 14.43 20.63 -21.91
CA THR A 473 14.87 19.73 -20.86
C THR A 473 14.67 20.38 -19.50
N TYR A 474 13.72 19.88 -18.73
CA TYR A 474 13.39 20.36 -17.40
C TYR A 474 14.28 19.77 -16.31
N THR A 475 14.67 18.50 -16.49
CA THR A 475 15.54 17.80 -15.55
C THR A 475 16.58 17.00 -16.33
N ASP A 476 17.85 17.15 -15.96
CA ASP A 476 18.94 16.29 -16.45
C ASP A 476 20.02 16.28 -15.36
N MET A 477 20.02 15.23 -14.54
CA MET A 477 20.88 15.17 -13.37
C MET A 477 21.23 13.72 -13.01
N LYS A 478 22.53 13.50 -12.83
CA LYS A 478 23.06 12.26 -12.28
C LYS A 478 23.94 12.60 -11.09
N ASP A 479 23.51 12.19 -9.90
CA ASP A 479 24.20 12.52 -8.64
C ASP A 479 23.81 11.53 -7.55
N ASN A 480 24.14 11.84 -6.31
CA ASN A 480 23.74 11.07 -5.14
C ASN A 480 23.46 12.00 -3.95
N THR A 481 22.68 11.49 -3.01
CA THR A 481 22.40 12.17 -1.75
C THR A 481 22.09 11.13 -0.66
N GLY A 482 21.77 11.59 0.55
CA GLY A 482 21.43 10.69 1.64
C GLY A 482 20.48 11.32 2.66
N LEU A 483 19.73 10.47 3.32
CA LEU A 483 18.90 10.81 4.48
C LEU A 483 19.36 10.01 5.67
N LEU A 484 19.72 10.67 6.75
CA LEU A 484 20.03 10.05 8.05
C LEU A 484 18.88 10.32 9.00
N SER A 485 18.35 9.26 9.59
CA SER A 485 17.30 9.32 10.60
C SER A 485 17.77 8.62 11.87
N ALA A 486 17.42 9.17 13.02
CA ALA A 486 17.64 8.52 14.31
C ALA A 486 16.43 8.74 15.21
N TYR A 487 16.15 7.82 16.12
CA TYR A 487 15.02 7.96 17.01
C TYR A 487 15.27 7.33 18.39
N TRP A 488 14.49 7.83 19.33
CA TRP A 488 14.33 7.25 20.66
C TRP A 488 12.84 7.18 20.98
N GLN A 489 12.35 5.98 21.32
CA GLN A 489 10.95 5.69 21.58
C GLN A 489 10.80 4.98 22.92
N ASN A 490 9.80 5.37 23.71
CA ASN A 490 9.50 4.75 24.99
C ASN A 490 8.01 4.41 25.05
N LEU A 491 7.69 3.26 25.61
CA LEU A 491 6.35 2.87 26.02
C LEU A 491 6.33 2.65 27.54
N PHE A 492 5.45 3.39 28.21
CA PHE A 492 5.18 3.25 29.63
C PHE A 492 3.77 2.70 29.82
N THR A 493 3.66 1.52 30.42
CA THR A 493 2.40 0.92 30.88
C THR A 493 2.24 1.21 32.36
N LEU A 494 1.71 2.39 32.69
CA LEU A 494 1.66 2.90 34.06
C LEU A 494 0.68 2.10 34.93
N SER A 495 -0.40 1.62 34.30
CA SER A 495 -1.39 0.71 34.90
C SER A 495 -2.07 -0.11 33.79
N GLU A 496 -2.90 -1.08 34.17
CA GLU A 496 -3.76 -1.82 33.22
C GLU A 496 -4.65 -0.91 32.38
N LYS A 497 -4.97 0.27 32.90
CA LYS A 497 -5.87 1.23 32.25
C LYS A 497 -5.17 2.38 31.56
N PHE A 498 -3.88 2.59 31.78
CA PHE A 498 -3.21 3.78 31.27
C PHE A 498 -1.82 3.45 30.73
N SER A 499 -1.63 3.76 29.44
CA SER A 499 -0.35 3.64 28.74
C SER A 499 0.04 4.97 28.09
N MET A 500 1.32 5.25 28.02
CA MET A 500 1.89 6.44 27.41
C MET A 500 3.08 6.05 26.53
N SER A 501 3.14 6.60 25.33
CA SER A 501 4.23 6.43 24.38
C SER A 501 4.87 7.79 24.15
N LEU A 502 6.17 7.91 24.38
CA LEU A 502 6.95 9.14 24.19
C LEU A 502 8.17 8.87 23.34
N GLY A 503 8.39 9.71 22.36
CA GLY A 503 9.52 9.56 21.46
C GLY A 503 10.00 10.87 20.86
N ALA A 504 11.16 10.83 20.26
CA ALA A 504 11.70 11.88 19.41
C ALA A 504 12.44 11.21 18.24
N ALA A 505 12.22 11.75 17.05
CA ALA A 505 13.01 11.41 15.87
C ALA A 505 13.82 12.62 15.41
N ALA A 506 14.91 12.38 14.71
CA ALA A 506 15.74 13.41 14.10
C ALA A 506 16.06 12.98 12.68
N ASN A 507 15.82 13.87 11.70
CA ASN A 507 16.11 13.65 10.30
C ASN A 507 17.11 14.68 9.81
N TYR A 508 18.13 14.25 9.05
CA TYR A 508 19.08 15.10 8.39
C TYR A 508 19.19 14.73 6.91
N PHE A 509 18.75 15.64 6.05
CA PHE A 509 18.82 15.47 4.61
C PHE A 509 20.09 16.15 4.06
N LEU A 510 20.94 15.37 3.39
CA LEU A 510 22.27 15.80 3.00
C LEU A 510 22.29 16.82 1.88
N LEU A 511 21.33 16.78 0.94
CA LEU A 511 21.31 17.65 -0.24
C LEU A 511 21.18 19.13 0.13
N PRO A 512 20.10 19.60 0.81
CA PRO A 512 19.97 20.98 1.26
C PRO A 512 20.64 21.22 2.63
N LYS A 513 21.20 20.17 3.27
CA LYS A 513 21.73 20.20 4.65
C LYS A 513 20.68 20.64 5.67
N ASP A 514 19.44 20.17 5.47
CA ASP A 514 18.32 20.50 6.36
C ASP A 514 18.11 19.45 7.45
N PHE A 515 17.66 19.91 8.61
CA PHE A 515 17.49 19.12 9.82
C PHE A 515 16.09 19.29 10.41
N SER A 516 15.50 18.18 10.88
CA SER A 516 14.24 18.16 11.61
C SER A 516 14.40 17.42 12.92
N LEU A 517 13.91 18.00 14.02
CA LEU A 517 13.76 17.32 15.31
C LEU A 517 12.27 17.16 15.61
N GLU A 518 11.82 15.92 15.81
CA GLU A 518 10.42 15.51 15.74
C GLU A 518 9.95 14.88 17.05
N PRO A 519 9.43 15.68 17.99
CA PRO A 519 8.80 15.14 19.20
C PRO A 519 7.49 14.43 18.85
N ARG A 520 7.24 13.29 19.50
CA ARG A 520 6.04 12.48 19.34
C ARG A 520 5.57 11.96 20.69
N ALA A 521 4.27 12.04 20.95
CA ALA A 521 3.68 11.59 22.18
C ALA A 521 2.29 11.02 21.93
N SER A 522 1.94 9.96 22.63
CA SER A 522 0.58 9.45 22.66
C SER A 522 0.24 8.85 24.02
N VAL A 523 -1.03 8.92 24.36
CA VAL A 523 -1.59 8.32 25.58
C VAL A 523 -2.81 7.49 25.23
N LYS A 524 -3.00 6.39 25.93
CA LYS A 524 -4.20 5.55 25.84
C LYS A 524 -4.74 5.29 27.23
N TRP A 525 -6.00 5.59 27.44
CA TRP A 525 -6.73 5.35 28.67
C TRP A 525 -7.92 4.42 28.42
N GLN A 526 -8.05 3.41 29.26
CA GLN A 526 -9.13 2.43 29.24
C GLN A 526 -9.98 2.59 30.50
N PRO A 527 -10.96 3.52 30.51
CA PRO A 527 -11.75 3.82 31.70
C PRO A 527 -12.58 2.65 32.20
N TYR A 528 -13.02 1.78 31.28
CA TYR A 528 -13.85 0.61 31.57
C TYR A 528 -13.55 -0.51 30.57
N ASP A 529 -14.02 -1.73 30.85
CA ASP A 529 -13.85 -2.88 29.96
C ASP A 529 -14.54 -2.66 28.61
N GLY A 530 -13.79 -2.82 27.52
CA GLY A 530 -14.28 -2.59 26.16
C GLY A 530 -14.27 -1.14 25.71
N GLY A 531 -13.93 -0.15 26.55
CA GLY A 531 -13.81 1.25 26.17
C GLY A 531 -12.38 1.76 26.23
N SER A 532 -11.94 2.50 25.20
CA SER A 532 -10.64 3.17 25.23
C SER A 532 -10.70 4.55 24.58
N VAL A 533 -9.92 5.49 25.13
CA VAL A 533 -9.67 6.83 24.59
C VAL A 533 -8.17 6.94 24.37
N SER A 534 -7.76 7.45 23.22
CA SER A 534 -6.35 7.78 22.96
C SER A 534 -6.19 9.16 22.35
N LEU A 535 -5.09 9.81 22.69
CA LEU A 535 -4.66 11.08 22.14
C LEU A 535 -3.23 10.93 21.62
N GLY A 536 -2.94 11.51 20.47
CA GLY A 536 -1.62 11.49 19.87
C GLY A 536 -1.25 12.85 19.29
N TYR A 537 0.03 13.15 19.39
CA TYR A 537 0.69 14.27 18.74
C TYR A 537 2.00 13.82 18.14
N GLY A 538 2.33 14.32 16.95
CA GLY A 538 3.63 14.14 16.32
C GLY A 538 3.99 15.29 15.40
N LEU A 539 5.27 15.67 15.41
CA LEU A 539 5.88 16.41 14.32
C LEU A 539 6.54 15.38 13.40
N HIS A 540 6.32 15.53 12.11
CA HIS A 540 6.79 14.62 11.06
C HIS A 540 7.46 15.42 9.96
N SER A 541 8.44 14.83 9.27
CA SER A 541 9.03 15.42 8.07
C SER A 541 9.24 14.38 6.97
N MET A 542 9.36 14.86 5.74
CA MET A 542 9.58 14.03 4.56
C MET A 542 10.44 14.78 3.53
N VAL A 543 11.28 14.02 2.84
CA VAL A 543 11.99 14.46 1.63
C VAL A 543 11.01 14.40 0.46
N GLU A 544 10.93 15.43 -0.35
CA GLU A 544 10.16 15.40 -1.59
C GLU A 544 10.77 14.42 -2.59
N LYS A 545 10.06 14.11 -3.66
CA LYS A 545 10.63 13.33 -4.77
C LYS A 545 11.81 14.08 -5.38
N LEU A 546 12.84 13.33 -5.80
CA LEU A 546 14.12 13.92 -6.20
C LEU A 546 14.01 14.83 -7.44
N ASP A 547 13.06 14.57 -8.34
CA ASP A 547 12.80 15.43 -9.49
C ASP A 547 12.51 16.89 -9.08
N ALA A 548 11.82 17.12 -7.96
CA ALA A 548 11.50 18.45 -7.46
C ALA A 548 12.75 19.30 -7.15
N TYR A 549 13.88 18.69 -6.79
CA TYR A 549 15.12 19.40 -6.45
C TYR A 549 15.95 19.79 -7.67
N PHE A 550 15.74 19.13 -8.81
CA PHE A 550 16.64 19.23 -9.96
C PHE A 550 15.99 19.85 -11.20
N TYR A 551 14.92 20.63 -10.99
CA TYR A 551 14.32 21.44 -12.03
C TYR A 551 15.29 22.51 -12.54
N ARG A 552 15.35 22.64 -13.88
CA ARG A 552 16.10 23.68 -14.57
C ARG A 552 15.17 24.72 -15.15
N ASP A 553 15.44 25.98 -14.88
CA ASP A 553 14.74 27.10 -15.49
C ASP A 553 15.11 27.27 -16.98
N ASP A 554 14.47 28.22 -17.66
CA ASP A 554 14.72 28.54 -19.07
C ASP A 554 16.18 28.96 -19.37
N ALA A 555 16.93 29.41 -18.35
CA ALA A 555 18.33 29.68 -18.46
C ALA A 555 19.22 28.44 -18.19
N GLY A 556 18.65 27.30 -17.95
CA GLY A 556 19.31 26.03 -17.62
C GLY A 556 19.90 25.97 -16.21
N GLN A 557 19.49 26.86 -15.30
CA GLN A 557 20.00 26.93 -13.93
C GLN A 557 19.15 26.02 -13.00
N LEU A 558 19.82 25.29 -12.10
CA LEU A 558 19.15 24.51 -11.04
C LEU A 558 18.65 25.46 -9.95
N VAL A 559 17.35 25.66 -9.86
CA VAL A 559 16.75 26.67 -8.97
C VAL A 559 16.10 26.08 -7.71
N ASN A 560 15.83 24.75 -7.67
CA ASN A 560 15.09 24.10 -6.59
C ASN A 560 15.98 23.33 -5.59
N LYS A 561 17.30 23.36 -5.75
CA LYS A 561 18.23 22.49 -5.00
C LYS A 561 18.20 22.68 -3.48
N ASP A 562 17.80 23.87 -3.03
CA ASP A 562 17.78 24.25 -1.61
C ASP A 562 16.43 23.99 -0.91
N LEU A 563 15.52 23.26 -1.56
CA LEU A 563 14.26 22.85 -0.92
C LEU A 563 14.55 21.99 0.31
N GLY A 564 13.98 22.39 1.47
CA GLY A 564 14.12 21.68 2.74
C GLY A 564 13.17 20.50 2.87
N LEU A 565 13.19 19.90 4.06
CA LEU A 565 12.22 18.90 4.46
C LEU A 565 10.83 19.53 4.58
N THR A 566 9.83 18.96 3.92
CA THR A 566 8.43 19.28 4.19
C THR A 566 8.04 18.71 5.55
N LYS A 567 7.38 19.50 6.39
CA LYS A 567 7.07 19.15 7.78
C LYS A 567 5.57 19.23 8.05
N ALA A 568 5.08 18.43 9.00
CA ALA A 568 3.69 18.51 9.43
C ALA A 568 3.50 18.18 10.91
N HIS A 569 2.67 18.96 11.60
CA HIS A 569 2.13 18.64 12.90
C HIS A 569 0.88 17.77 12.74
N HIS A 570 0.83 16.63 13.43
CA HIS A 570 -0.33 15.77 13.49
C HIS A 570 -0.91 15.74 14.92
N LEU A 571 -2.20 15.88 15.00
CA LEU A 571 -3.00 15.68 16.23
C LEU A 571 -4.10 14.68 15.92
N GLN A 572 -4.30 13.72 16.81
CA GLN A 572 -5.39 12.75 16.69
C GLN A 572 -5.98 12.42 18.05
N ALA A 573 -7.30 12.34 18.10
CA ALA A 573 -8.06 11.77 19.21
C ALA A 573 -8.86 10.58 18.69
N SER A 574 -8.83 9.48 19.44
CA SER A 574 -9.57 8.27 19.07
C SER A 574 -10.36 7.76 20.26
N TYR A 575 -11.57 7.29 20.01
CA TYR A 575 -12.41 6.58 20.96
C TYR A 575 -12.80 5.23 20.36
N SER A 576 -12.67 4.17 21.14
CA SER A 576 -13.12 2.83 20.76
C SER A 576 -14.03 2.27 21.83
N HIS A 577 -15.12 1.59 21.39
CA HIS A 577 -16.08 0.95 22.27
C HIS A 577 -16.54 -0.38 21.70
N LYS A 578 -16.37 -1.44 22.49
CA LYS A 578 -16.90 -2.76 22.19
C LYS A 578 -18.30 -2.91 22.76
N PHE A 579 -19.31 -2.94 21.91
CA PHE A 579 -20.67 -3.25 22.31
C PHE A 579 -20.82 -4.71 22.72
N THR A 580 -20.15 -5.58 21.98
CA THR A 580 -20.07 -7.03 22.23
C THR A 580 -18.65 -7.50 21.89
N ASP A 581 -18.33 -8.77 22.15
CA ASP A 581 -17.05 -9.36 21.74
C ASP A 581 -16.81 -9.31 20.23
N ASN A 582 -17.86 -9.15 19.42
CA ASN A 582 -17.80 -9.18 17.98
C ASN A 582 -18.19 -7.84 17.32
N LEU A 583 -18.67 -6.85 18.05
CA LEU A 583 -19.09 -5.56 17.49
C LEU A 583 -18.32 -4.42 18.17
N ASN A 584 -17.49 -3.75 17.38
CA ASN A 584 -16.63 -2.65 17.79
C ASN A 584 -16.96 -1.37 17.03
N LEU A 585 -17.04 -0.26 17.76
CA LEU A 585 -17.12 1.10 17.21
C LEU A 585 -15.79 1.81 17.44
N ARG A 586 -15.28 2.49 16.42
CA ARG A 586 -14.13 3.38 16.52
C ARG A 586 -14.48 4.74 15.93
N LEU A 587 -14.16 5.79 16.67
CA LEU A 587 -14.28 7.18 16.25
C LEU A 587 -12.89 7.80 16.26
N ASN A 588 -12.52 8.51 15.22
CA ASN A 588 -11.28 9.27 15.14
C ASN A 588 -11.59 10.70 14.75
N VAL A 589 -10.85 11.64 15.33
CA VAL A 589 -10.80 13.04 14.91
C VAL A 589 -9.34 13.40 14.73
N PHE A 590 -9.01 14.06 13.63
CA PHE A 590 -7.64 14.40 13.31
C PHE A 590 -7.49 15.82 12.80
N TYR A 591 -6.31 16.39 13.03
CA TYR A 591 -5.86 17.65 12.47
C TYR A 591 -4.39 17.52 12.08
N GLN A 592 -4.08 17.85 10.82
CA GLN A 592 -2.73 17.87 10.27
C GLN A 592 -2.44 19.27 9.75
N TYR A 593 -1.30 19.84 10.10
CA TYR A 593 -0.86 21.14 9.63
C TYR A 593 0.55 21.03 9.04
N GLY A 594 0.63 21.14 7.71
CA GLY A 594 1.89 21.10 6.96
C GLY A 594 2.49 22.51 6.81
N PHE A 595 3.80 22.55 6.83
CA PHE A 595 4.58 23.76 6.61
C PHE A 595 5.92 23.41 5.92
N ASP A 596 6.62 24.41 5.44
CA ASP A 596 7.79 24.25 4.59
C ASP A 596 7.50 23.42 3.32
N THR A 597 6.22 23.37 2.89
CA THR A 597 5.82 22.66 1.66
C THR A 597 6.31 23.45 0.45
N PRO A 598 6.93 22.80 -0.55
CA PRO A 598 7.33 23.47 -1.76
C PRO A 598 6.13 24.01 -2.55
N VAL A 599 6.24 25.25 -2.96
CA VAL A 599 5.24 26.00 -3.74
C VAL A 599 5.95 26.80 -4.83
N GLY A 600 5.23 27.11 -5.91
CA GLY A 600 5.74 27.97 -6.98
C GLY A 600 6.16 29.34 -6.47
N THR A 601 7.08 29.99 -7.17
CA THR A 601 7.64 31.32 -6.83
C THR A 601 6.78 32.48 -7.37
N ASN A 602 7.14 33.69 -7.02
CA ASN A 602 6.55 34.92 -7.56
C ASN A 602 5.03 35.06 -7.30
N GLY A 603 4.57 34.63 -6.11
CA GLY A 603 3.15 34.69 -5.75
C GLY A 603 2.30 33.63 -6.42
N SER A 604 2.91 32.54 -6.89
CA SER A 604 2.22 31.40 -7.49
C SER A 604 1.27 30.72 -6.50
N SER A 605 0.18 30.21 -7.02
CA SER A 605 -0.75 29.32 -6.31
C SER A 605 -0.33 27.85 -6.34
N TYR A 606 0.63 27.48 -7.18
CA TYR A 606 1.10 26.10 -7.31
C TYR A 606 1.65 25.55 -5.99
N CYS A 607 1.35 24.27 -5.74
CA CYS A 607 1.86 23.52 -4.59
C CYS A 607 2.09 22.05 -4.98
N VAL A 608 3.25 21.52 -4.66
CA VAL A 608 3.59 20.10 -4.95
C VAL A 608 2.59 19.12 -4.32
N CYS A 609 1.83 19.52 -3.29
CA CYS A 609 0.79 18.69 -2.69
C CYS A 609 -0.38 18.36 -3.64
N ASN A 610 -0.48 19.07 -4.77
CA ASN A 610 -1.48 18.86 -5.81
C ASN A 610 -0.88 18.34 -7.12
N ARG A 611 0.37 17.90 -7.09
CA ARG A 611 1.04 17.38 -8.26
C ARG A 611 0.33 16.12 -8.78
N LEU A 612 -0.01 16.12 -10.05
CA LEU A 612 -0.56 14.95 -10.75
C LEU A 612 0.55 14.15 -11.42
N PHE A 613 1.40 14.81 -12.18
CA PHE A 613 2.45 14.16 -12.95
C PHE A 613 3.67 13.82 -12.10
N ALA A 614 4.44 12.85 -12.55
CA ALA A 614 5.62 12.38 -11.84
C ALA A 614 6.89 13.21 -12.11
N TYR A 615 6.75 14.48 -12.51
CA TYR A 615 7.85 15.40 -12.75
C TYR A 615 7.52 16.82 -12.25
N THR A 616 8.53 17.66 -12.13
CA THR A 616 8.42 19.06 -11.72
C THR A 616 8.86 19.97 -12.86
N ASP A 617 8.04 20.95 -13.18
CA ASP A 617 8.20 21.90 -14.28
C ASP A 617 8.22 23.37 -13.84
N GLU A 618 8.29 23.65 -12.53
CA GLU A 618 8.27 24.99 -11.95
C GLU A 618 9.42 25.26 -10.97
N PRO A 619 9.88 26.54 -10.87
CA PRO A 619 10.73 26.98 -9.78
C PRO A 619 9.95 26.98 -8.46
N LEU A 620 10.53 26.33 -7.44
CA LEU A 620 9.88 26.09 -6.16
C LEU A 620 10.62 26.74 -4.98
N VAL A 621 9.86 27.02 -3.92
CA VAL A 621 10.37 27.51 -2.62
C VAL A 621 9.60 26.87 -1.46
N SER A 622 10.30 26.51 -0.37
CA SER A 622 9.70 25.86 0.82
C SER A 622 8.96 26.89 1.71
N LYS A 623 7.82 27.42 1.25
CA LYS A 623 7.02 28.46 1.97
C LYS A 623 5.53 28.15 2.06
N GLY A 624 5.10 27.03 1.47
CA GLY A 624 3.71 26.63 1.46
C GLY A 624 3.24 26.05 2.78
N ASN A 625 1.94 25.99 2.93
CA ASN A 625 1.29 25.33 4.06
C ASN A 625 0.15 24.44 3.56
N THR A 626 -0.11 23.37 4.32
CA THR A 626 -1.29 22.53 4.14
C THR A 626 -2.04 22.39 5.45
N ARG A 627 -3.34 22.09 5.39
CA ARG A 627 -4.11 21.66 6.55
C ARG A 627 -5.17 20.65 6.14
N ASN A 628 -5.18 19.53 6.85
CA ASN A 628 -6.16 18.48 6.66
C ASN A 628 -6.82 18.19 8.01
N TYR A 629 -8.14 18.19 8.04
CA TYR A 629 -8.86 17.97 9.30
C TYR A 629 -10.20 17.29 9.03
N GLY A 630 -10.62 16.48 9.99
CA GLY A 630 -11.84 15.71 9.83
C GLY A 630 -12.05 14.66 10.90
N GLY A 631 -12.91 13.71 10.59
CA GLY A 631 -13.22 12.59 11.47
C GLY A 631 -13.69 11.37 10.72
N ASP A 632 -13.44 10.23 11.36
CA ASP A 632 -13.76 8.91 10.86
C ASP A 632 -14.64 8.16 11.84
N ILE A 633 -15.58 7.39 11.33
CA ILE A 633 -16.41 6.44 12.06
C ILE A 633 -16.20 5.06 11.43
N THR A 634 -15.82 4.09 12.24
CA THR A 634 -15.74 2.67 11.85
C THR A 634 -16.62 1.85 12.77
N LEU A 635 -17.56 1.11 12.20
CA LEU A 635 -18.31 0.06 12.89
C LEU A 635 -17.89 -1.28 12.28
N GLU A 636 -17.30 -2.15 13.09
CA GLU A 636 -16.74 -3.41 12.64
C GLU A 636 -17.40 -4.58 13.37
N HIS A 637 -17.91 -5.53 12.59
CA HIS A 637 -18.41 -6.79 13.09
C HIS A 637 -17.38 -7.88 12.76
N TYR A 638 -16.66 -8.33 13.78
CA TYR A 638 -15.75 -9.46 13.66
C TYR A 638 -16.53 -10.72 13.31
N MET A 639 -15.90 -11.64 12.61
CA MET A 639 -16.56 -12.85 12.18
C MET A 639 -17.22 -13.58 13.35
N SER A 640 -18.50 -13.89 13.20
CA SER A 640 -19.30 -14.62 14.16
C SER A 640 -20.42 -15.36 13.43
N HIS A 641 -20.56 -16.67 13.67
CA HIS A 641 -21.51 -17.53 12.96
C HIS A 641 -21.39 -17.44 11.44
N GLY A 642 -20.19 -17.21 10.95
CA GLY A 642 -19.85 -17.02 9.55
C GLY A 642 -20.14 -15.63 8.99
N PHE A 643 -20.76 -14.70 9.72
CA PHE A 643 -20.97 -13.32 9.29
C PHE A 643 -19.81 -12.43 9.69
N PHE A 644 -19.40 -11.54 8.80
CA PHE A 644 -18.43 -10.49 9.06
C PHE A 644 -18.81 -9.22 8.30
N GLY A 645 -18.34 -8.08 8.76
CA GLY A 645 -18.60 -6.84 8.06
C GLY A 645 -17.93 -5.62 8.71
N GLN A 646 -17.86 -4.57 7.92
CA GLN A 646 -17.31 -3.29 8.34
C GLN A 646 -18.02 -2.16 7.61
N THR A 647 -18.35 -1.10 8.35
CA THR A 647 -18.88 0.15 7.80
C THR A 647 -17.96 1.28 8.20
N ASN A 648 -17.54 2.08 7.23
CA ASN A 648 -16.65 3.22 7.43
C ASN A 648 -17.29 4.46 6.84
N PHE A 649 -17.22 5.55 7.59
CA PHE A 649 -17.63 6.88 7.15
C PHE A 649 -16.55 7.87 7.54
N SER A 650 -16.13 8.71 6.59
CA SER A 650 -15.14 9.76 6.80
C SER A 650 -15.65 11.06 6.25
N LEU A 651 -15.46 12.13 7.02
CA LEU A 651 -15.66 13.51 6.59
C LEU A 651 -14.38 14.28 6.82
N TYR A 652 -13.88 14.96 5.80
CA TYR A 652 -12.67 15.74 5.95
C TYR A 652 -12.61 16.90 4.97
N LYS A 653 -11.77 17.85 5.28
CA LYS A 653 -11.38 18.98 4.47
C LYS A 653 -9.87 19.00 4.34
N SER A 654 -9.38 19.18 3.11
CA SER A 654 -7.98 19.33 2.79
C SER A 654 -7.75 20.62 2.04
N GLU A 655 -6.84 21.47 2.53
CA GLU A 655 -6.55 22.78 1.97
C GLU A 655 -5.04 23.03 1.94
N TYR A 656 -4.62 23.86 0.99
CA TYR A 656 -3.26 24.33 0.86
C TYR A 656 -3.19 25.85 0.69
N ARG A 657 -2.01 26.38 0.86
CA ARG A 657 -1.72 27.78 0.68
C ARG A 657 -0.38 27.93 -0.03
N GLY A 658 -0.40 28.54 -1.22
CA GLY A 658 0.75 28.86 -2.04
C GLY A 658 1.61 30.00 -1.50
N GLU A 659 2.52 30.53 -2.29
CA GLU A 659 3.32 31.70 -1.93
C GLU A 659 2.46 32.96 -1.81
N ASP A 660 1.36 33.04 -2.54
CA ASP A 660 0.36 34.11 -2.49
C ASP A 660 -0.43 34.20 -1.16
N LYS A 661 -0.27 33.21 -0.26
CA LYS A 661 -0.90 33.12 1.06
C LYS A 661 -2.42 32.95 1.05
N VAL A 662 -3.01 32.53 -0.06
CA VAL A 662 -4.45 32.26 -0.18
C VAL A 662 -4.74 30.78 0.09
N TRP A 663 -5.69 30.49 0.99
CA TRP A 663 -6.14 29.13 1.25
C TRP A 663 -7.05 28.62 0.14
N ARG A 664 -6.74 27.47 -0.43
CA ARG A 664 -7.48 26.76 -1.48
C ARG A 664 -7.65 25.30 -1.14
N ASN A 665 -8.58 24.62 -1.81
CA ASN A 665 -8.72 23.17 -1.64
C ASN A 665 -7.53 22.44 -2.26
N GLN A 666 -7.13 21.31 -1.67
CA GLN A 666 -6.21 20.38 -2.33
C GLN A 666 -6.95 19.53 -3.38
N LEU A 667 -6.24 19.02 -4.36
CA LEU A 667 -6.74 18.09 -5.38
C LEU A 667 -7.50 16.90 -4.76
N TYR A 668 -6.95 16.31 -3.69
CA TYR A 668 -7.50 15.12 -3.02
C TYR A 668 -8.54 15.45 -1.92
N ASP A 669 -9.04 16.70 -1.84
CA ASP A 669 -10.15 17.09 -0.96
C ASP A 669 -11.48 16.49 -1.46
N ARG A 670 -11.69 15.20 -1.24
CA ARG A 670 -12.94 14.51 -1.63
C ARG A 670 -14.12 14.89 -0.76
N GLY A 671 -13.91 15.44 0.43
CA GLY A 671 -14.93 15.88 1.38
C GLY A 671 -15.53 14.74 2.18
N PHE A 672 -15.97 13.67 1.54
CA PHE A 672 -16.54 12.51 2.24
C PHE A 672 -16.18 11.18 1.59
N MET A 673 -16.24 10.12 2.39
CA MET A 673 -16.19 8.73 1.95
C MET A 673 -17.15 7.89 2.78
N PHE A 674 -17.87 6.99 2.13
CA PHE A 674 -18.68 5.98 2.79
C PHE A 674 -18.38 4.61 2.17
N LYS A 675 -18.13 3.63 3.02
CA LYS A 675 -17.82 2.26 2.60
C LYS A 675 -18.55 1.28 3.50
N ILE A 676 -19.18 0.32 2.90
CA ILE A 676 -19.77 -0.82 3.59
C ILE A 676 -19.31 -2.11 2.94
N LEU A 677 -18.78 -2.99 3.74
CA LEU A 677 -18.30 -4.31 3.35
C LEU A 677 -18.95 -5.33 4.27
N GLY A 678 -19.40 -6.44 3.69
CA GLY A 678 -19.93 -7.53 4.47
C GLY A 678 -19.97 -8.82 3.69
N GLY A 679 -20.00 -9.92 4.42
CA GLY A 679 -20.06 -11.22 3.82
C GLY A 679 -20.51 -12.30 4.79
N LYS A 680 -20.74 -13.46 4.20
CA LYS A 680 -21.05 -14.68 4.94
C LYS A 680 -20.28 -15.86 4.39
N GLU A 681 -19.79 -16.63 5.32
CA GLU A 681 -19.15 -17.91 5.07
C GLU A 681 -20.04 -19.05 5.61
N TRP A 682 -20.24 -20.06 4.81
CA TRP A 682 -20.97 -21.28 5.18
C TRP A 682 -19.99 -22.46 5.18
N MET A 683 -19.93 -23.16 6.29
CA MET A 683 -19.29 -24.47 6.37
C MET A 683 -20.24 -25.53 5.83
N LEU A 684 -19.95 -26.09 4.66
CA LEU A 684 -20.72 -27.14 3.99
C LEU A 684 -20.00 -28.50 4.18
N GLY A 685 -20.10 -29.05 5.38
CA GLY A 685 -19.24 -30.15 5.81
C GLY A 685 -17.80 -29.68 5.93
N LYS A 686 -16.88 -30.23 5.11
CA LYS A 686 -15.48 -29.80 5.05
C LYS A 686 -15.22 -28.66 4.08
N ASN A 687 -16.22 -28.34 3.25
CA ASN A 687 -16.09 -27.33 2.22
C ASN A 687 -16.53 -25.95 2.74
N VAL A 688 -16.08 -24.91 2.09
CA VAL A 688 -16.37 -23.53 2.50
C VAL A 688 -16.94 -22.76 1.31
N LEU A 689 -18.13 -22.19 1.47
CA LEU A 689 -18.69 -21.21 0.54
C LEU A 689 -18.58 -19.84 1.18
N ASN A 690 -17.91 -18.91 0.52
CA ASN A 690 -17.85 -17.50 0.93
C ASN A 690 -18.53 -16.61 -0.12
N VAL A 691 -19.36 -15.71 0.37
CA VAL A 691 -19.97 -14.65 -0.44
C VAL A 691 -19.77 -13.33 0.30
N SER A 692 -19.14 -12.37 -0.34
CA SER A 692 -18.90 -11.04 0.21
C SER A 692 -19.11 -9.96 -0.83
N ALA A 693 -19.57 -8.79 -0.37
CA ALA A 693 -19.78 -7.63 -1.22
C ALA A 693 -19.24 -6.38 -0.52
N LYS A 694 -18.77 -5.42 -1.31
CA LYS A 694 -18.34 -4.11 -0.83
C LYS A 694 -18.99 -3.04 -1.72
N TYR A 695 -19.60 -2.05 -1.10
CA TYR A 695 -19.99 -0.80 -1.74
C TYR A 695 -19.15 0.33 -1.17
N SER A 696 -18.58 1.13 -2.04
CA SER A 696 -17.84 2.32 -1.66
C SER A 696 -18.27 3.50 -2.52
N ILE A 697 -18.52 4.64 -1.88
CA ILE A 697 -18.78 5.92 -2.55
C ILE A 697 -17.90 6.99 -1.91
N GLN A 698 -17.30 7.83 -2.74
CA GLN A 698 -16.47 8.94 -2.30
C GLN A 698 -16.74 10.18 -3.15
N GLY A 699 -16.53 11.36 -2.59
CA GLY A 699 -16.55 12.59 -3.36
C GLY A 699 -15.49 12.58 -4.45
N GLY A 700 -15.76 13.31 -5.53
CA GLY A 700 -14.83 13.45 -6.64
C GLY A 700 -13.56 14.22 -6.25
N LEU A 701 -12.54 14.14 -7.09
CA LEU A 701 -11.35 15.00 -7.01
C LEU A 701 -11.74 16.46 -7.18
N ARG A 702 -10.90 17.36 -6.69
CA ARG A 702 -11.01 18.78 -7.00
C ARG A 702 -10.34 19.08 -8.33
N TYR A 703 -10.85 20.11 -9.03
CA TYR A 703 -10.26 20.60 -10.27
C TYR A 703 -10.35 22.12 -10.38
N THR A 704 -9.47 22.69 -11.17
CA THR A 704 -9.48 24.09 -11.58
C THR A 704 -10.26 24.22 -12.88
N PRO A 705 -11.30 25.07 -12.96
CA PRO A 705 -12.07 25.23 -14.19
C PRO A 705 -11.22 25.78 -15.34
N ILE A 706 -11.44 25.23 -16.53
CA ILE A 706 -10.80 25.71 -17.77
C ILE A 706 -11.41 27.04 -18.19
N ASP A 707 -10.59 27.99 -18.61
CA ASP A 707 -11.02 29.22 -19.27
C ASP A 707 -11.32 28.93 -20.73
N VAL A 708 -12.56 28.57 -21.00
CA VAL A 708 -13.05 28.19 -22.33
C VAL A 708 -12.91 29.32 -23.34
N ASP A 709 -13.11 30.57 -22.92
CA ASP A 709 -13.05 31.73 -23.83
C ASP A 709 -11.56 31.99 -24.23
N GLN A 710 -10.64 31.87 -23.30
CA GLN A 710 -9.23 31.99 -23.63
C GLN A 710 -8.74 30.82 -24.50
N MET A 711 -9.18 29.57 -24.21
CA MET A 711 -8.87 28.41 -25.05
C MET A 711 -9.37 28.57 -26.47
N ARG A 712 -10.61 29.07 -26.67
CA ARG A 712 -11.15 29.38 -27.99
C ARG A 712 -10.35 30.46 -28.70
N ALA A 713 -9.91 31.49 -27.98
CA ALA A 713 -9.07 32.56 -28.53
C ALA A 713 -7.71 32.02 -28.99
N ASN A 714 -7.08 31.14 -28.19
CA ASN A 714 -5.82 30.47 -28.51
C ASN A 714 -5.97 29.64 -29.80
N VAL A 715 -7.01 28.81 -29.89
CA VAL A 715 -7.31 28.02 -31.08
C VAL A 715 -7.54 28.91 -32.32
N ALA A 716 -8.24 30.01 -32.15
CA ALA A 716 -8.45 30.96 -33.26
C ALA A 716 -7.14 31.65 -33.70
N ALA A 717 -6.18 31.79 -32.79
CA ALA A 717 -4.84 32.30 -33.08
C ALA A 717 -3.89 31.23 -33.69
N GLY A 718 -4.37 29.99 -33.90
CA GLY A 718 -3.55 28.89 -34.44
C GLY A 718 -2.74 28.16 -33.38
N ILE A 719 -2.96 28.44 -32.11
CA ILE A 719 -2.33 27.72 -30.99
C ILE A 719 -3.15 26.44 -30.77
N ILE A 720 -2.62 25.31 -31.22
CA ILE A 720 -3.21 23.97 -31.02
C ILE A 720 -2.52 23.35 -29.80
N ASP A 721 -2.78 23.93 -28.65
CA ASP A 721 -2.30 23.44 -27.37
C ASP A 721 -3.49 22.88 -26.59
N ASP A 722 -3.41 21.64 -26.11
CA ASP A 722 -4.41 21.05 -25.25
C ASP A 722 -4.10 21.26 -23.77
N GLU A 723 -2.96 21.88 -23.45
CA GLU A 723 -2.68 22.30 -22.09
C GLU A 723 -3.72 23.36 -21.67
N PRO A 724 -4.55 23.04 -20.66
CA PRO A 724 -5.67 23.91 -20.35
C PRO A 724 -5.19 25.25 -19.78
N VAL A 725 -5.68 26.35 -20.35
CA VAL A 725 -5.64 27.64 -19.66
C VAL A 725 -6.73 27.63 -18.60
N TYR A 726 -6.33 27.75 -17.36
CA TYR A 726 -7.26 27.71 -16.22
C TYR A 726 -7.76 29.11 -15.86
N LYS A 727 -8.96 29.16 -15.29
CA LYS A 727 -9.51 30.42 -14.75
C LYS A 727 -8.67 30.90 -13.59
N GLN A 728 -8.19 32.13 -13.69
CA GLN A 728 -7.29 32.73 -12.72
C GLN A 728 -7.95 32.89 -11.33
N GLY A 729 -7.31 32.41 -10.28
CA GLY A 729 -7.79 32.52 -8.89
C GLY A 729 -8.84 31.47 -8.50
N GLU A 730 -9.24 30.58 -9.41
CA GLU A 730 -10.21 29.50 -9.17
C GLU A 730 -9.54 28.14 -8.98
N ASP A 731 -8.27 28.11 -8.51
CA ASP A 731 -7.51 26.88 -8.33
C ASP A 731 -8.25 25.89 -7.41
N PHE A 732 -8.54 24.69 -7.91
CA PHE A 732 -9.26 23.60 -7.24
C PHE A 732 -10.57 24.02 -6.59
N SER A 733 -11.24 25.04 -7.15
CA SER A 733 -12.53 25.56 -6.64
C SER A 733 -13.66 24.55 -6.81
N GLU A 734 -13.66 23.82 -7.90
CA GLU A 734 -14.72 22.90 -8.27
C GLU A 734 -14.42 21.45 -7.81
N ARG A 735 -15.45 20.61 -7.83
CA ARG A 735 -15.33 19.18 -7.48
C ARG A 735 -16.13 18.35 -8.47
N PHE A 736 -15.55 17.25 -8.91
CA PHE A 736 -16.26 16.25 -9.70
C PHE A 736 -17.37 15.56 -8.91
N ASP A 737 -18.31 14.98 -9.63
CA ASP A 737 -19.39 14.19 -9.04
C ASP A 737 -18.85 12.97 -8.27
N PRO A 738 -19.54 12.58 -7.18
CA PRO A 738 -19.20 11.37 -6.45
C PRO A 738 -19.33 10.13 -7.32
N THR A 739 -18.45 9.17 -7.11
CA THR A 739 -18.50 7.86 -7.78
C THR A 739 -18.67 6.74 -6.79
N GLY A 740 -19.66 5.89 -7.07
CA GLY A 740 -19.94 4.68 -6.28
C GLY A 740 -19.47 3.43 -7.01
N VAL A 741 -18.77 2.54 -6.30
CA VAL A 741 -18.21 1.29 -6.82
C VAL A 741 -18.75 0.11 -6.04
N VAL A 742 -19.10 -0.97 -6.73
CA VAL A 742 -19.53 -2.24 -6.13
C VAL A 742 -18.55 -3.34 -6.50
N ASP A 743 -18.02 -4.01 -5.48
CA ASP A 743 -17.19 -5.20 -5.63
C ASP A 743 -17.95 -6.41 -5.07
N LEU A 744 -17.75 -7.58 -5.68
CA LEU A 744 -18.37 -8.84 -5.29
C LEU A 744 -17.34 -9.97 -5.34
N THR A 745 -17.32 -10.80 -4.31
CA THR A 745 -16.52 -12.03 -4.30
C THR A 745 -17.42 -13.21 -3.94
N VAL A 746 -17.36 -14.27 -4.75
CA VAL A 746 -18.00 -15.57 -4.50
C VAL A 746 -16.92 -16.63 -4.66
N SER A 747 -16.64 -17.39 -3.61
CA SER A 747 -15.67 -18.47 -3.68
C SER A 747 -16.19 -19.75 -3.05
N TYR A 748 -15.88 -20.89 -3.68
CA TYR A 748 -16.17 -22.20 -3.16
C TYR A 748 -14.90 -23.01 -3.02
N LYS A 749 -14.55 -23.34 -1.77
CA LYS A 749 -13.36 -24.11 -1.41
C LYS A 749 -13.74 -25.55 -1.08
N ILE A 750 -13.22 -26.48 -1.86
CA ILE A 750 -13.39 -27.93 -1.69
C ILE A 750 -12.15 -28.47 -0.98
N ASN A 751 -12.30 -28.83 0.29
CA ASN A 751 -11.22 -29.36 1.10
C ASN A 751 -11.14 -30.89 1.01
N LYS A 752 -10.01 -31.41 0.51
CA LYS A 752 -9.66 -32.83 0.52
C LYS A 752 -8.44 -33.02 1.44
N ARG A 753 -8.12 -34.24 1.74
CA ARG A 753 -7.06 -34.59 2.71
C ARG A 753 -5.67 -34.02 2.39
N ARG A 754 -5.34 -33.81 1.12
CA ARG A 754 -4.01 -33.37 0.68
C ARG A 754 -4.03 -32.12 -0.16
N VAL A 755 -5.16 -31.82 -0.72
CA VAL A 755 -5.32 -30.71 -1.65
C VAL A 755 -6.60 -29.96 -1.31
N SER A 756 -6.60 -28.66 -1.52
CA SER A 756 -7.82 -27.87 -1.54
C SER A 756 -7.96 -27.22 -2.90
N HIS A 757 -9.16 -27.27 -3.43
CA HIS A 757 -9.53 -26.63 -4.69
C HIS A 757 -10.41 -25.44 -4.37
N THR A 758 -10.08 -24.26 -4.86
CA THR A 758 -10.96 -23.10 -4.77
C THR A 758 -11.33 -22.65 -6.17
N ILE A 759 -12.62 -22.49 -6.40
CA ILE A 759 -13.14 -21.82 -7.59
C ILE A 759 -13.73 -20.51 -7.11
N ALA A 760 -13.34 -19.40 -7.70
CA ALA A 760 -13.81 -18.10 -7.29
C ALA A 760 -14.12 -17.19 -8.47
N PHE A 761 -15.07 -16.31 -8.23
CA PHE A 761 -15.35 -15.11 -9.00
C PHE A 761 -15.10 -13.90 -8.10
N GLU A 762 -14.23 -13.02 -8.55
CA GLU A 762 -13.94 -11.72 -7.93
C GLU A 762 -14.24 -10.62 -8.93
N GLY A 763 -15.33 -9.92 -8.74
CA GLY A 763 -15.68 -8.79 -9.57
C GLY A 763 -15.30 -7.48 -8.88
N LEU A 764 -14.32 -6.77 -9.45
CA LEU A 764 -14.01 -5.39 -9.07
C LEU A 764 -14.86 -4.46 -9.93
N ASN A 765 -15.48 -3.47 -9.30
CA ASN A 765 -16.31 -2.49 -10.01
C ASN A 765 -17.30 -3.15 -10.98
N ILE A 766 -18.08 -4.13 -10.49
CA ILE A 766 -18.96 -4.96 -11.33
C ILE A 766 -20.05 -4.19 -12.08
N LEU A 767 -20.31 -2.94 -11.69
CA LEU A 767 -21.28 -2.07 -12.35
C LEU A 767 -20.63 -1.17 -13.42
N GLY A 768 -19.32 -1.26 -13.63
CA GLY A 768 -18.59 -0.47 -14.62
C GLY A 768 -18.61 1.03 -14.37
N ALA A 769 -18.63 1.45 -13.09
CA ALA A 769 -18.61 2.87 -12.76
C ALA A 769 -17.30 3.51 -13.21
N LYS A 770 -17.37 4.63 -13.92
CA LYS A 770 -16.22 5.44 -14.33
C LYS A 770 -16.20 6.73 -13.51
N ALA A 771 -15.09 6.97 -12.80
CA ALA A 771 -14.86 8.18 -12.02
C ALA A 771 -14.31 9.30 -12.90
N PRO A 772 -14.83 10.54 -12.79
CA PRO A 772 -14.21 11.70 -13.44
C PRO A 772 -12.80 11.94 -12.85
N LEU A 773 -11.80 12.14 -13.72
CA LEU A 773 -10.41 12.36 -13.34
C LEU A 773 -9.92 13.77 -13.64
N TRP A 774 -10.09 14.25 -14.86
CA TRP A 774 -9.67 15.58 -15.30
C TRP A 774 -10.58 16.15 -16.38
N GLN A 775 -10.42 17.45 -16.62
CA GLN A 775 -11.04 18.14 -17.74
C GLN A 775 -10.01 18.36 -18.85
N ARG A 776 -10.47 18.28 -20.08
CA ARG A 776 -9.71 18.65 -21.27
C ARG A 776 -10.51 19.57 -22.15
N PHE A 777 -9.84 20.39 -22.91
CA PHE A 777 -10.47 21.19 -23.94
C PHE A 777 -10.52 20.37 -25.23
N ASP A 778 -11.71 20.15 -25.73
CA ASP A 778 -11.94 19.46 -27.01
C ASP A 778 -11.74 20.45 -28.17
N LEU A 779 -10.67 20.25 -28.93
CA LEU A 779 -10.28 21.11 -30.03
C LEU A 779 -11.29 21.07 -31.19
N GLY A 780 -11.99 19.96 -31.38
CA GLY A 780 -13.01 19.80 -32.45
C GLY A 780 -14.30 20.54 -32.15
N THR A 781 -14.81 20.48 -30.93
CA THR A 781 -16.07 21.10 -30.52
C THR A 781 -15.90 22.49 -29.89
N GLY A 782 -14.68 22.85 -29.47
CA GLY A 782 -14.42 24.08 -28.73
C GLY A 782 -15.09 24.11 -27.35
N SER A 783 -15.25 22.95 -26.72
CA SER A 783 -15.92 22.79 -25.42
C SER A 783 -15.07 21.97 -24.46
N VAL A 784 -15.43 21.94 -23.18
CA VAL A 784 -14.73 21.11 -22.18
C VAL A 784 -15.32 19.71 -22.16
N ARG A 785 -14.46 18.71 -22.26
CA ARG A 785 -14.74 17.29 -22.04
C ARG A 785 -14.23 16.87 -20.65
N THR A 786 -14.95 15.99 -19.97
CA THR A 786 -14.49 15.36 -18.73
C THR A 786 -14.08 13.92 -19.01
N ASP A 787 -12.83 13.62 -18.85
CA ASP A 787 -12.32 12.26 -18.98
C ASP A 787 -12.62 11.46 -17.71
N LYS A 788 -13.05 10.22 -17.91
CA LYS A 788 -13.46 9.33 -16.83
C LYS A 788 -12.72 8.01 -16.95
N ALA A 789 -12.18 7.54 -15.86
CA ALA A 789 -11.56 6.21 -15.79
C ALA A 789 -12.22 5.33 -14.73
N GLY A 790 -12.12 4.03 -14.93
CA GLY A 790 -12.60 3.02 -14.01
C GLY A 790 -12.53 1.64 -14.64
N ILE A 791 -11.74 0.78 -14.08
CA ILE A 791 -11.58 -0.59 -14.54
C ILE A 791 -12.68 -1.45 -13.93
N SER A 792 -13.47 -2.12 -14.78
CA SER A 792 -14.34 -3.22 -14.38
C SER A 792 -13.58 -4.53 -14.62
N LEU A 793 -13.24 -5.25 -13.55
CA LEU A 793 -12.38 -6.41 -13.64
C LEU A 793 -13.09 -7.66 -13.10
N PRO A 794 -13.74 -8.46 -13.97
CA PRO A 794 -14.27 -9.77 -13.61
C PRO A 794 -13.15 -10.81 -13.62
N ASN A 795 -12.63 -11.13 -12.44
CA ASN A 795 -11.61 -12.14 -12.29
C ASN A 795 -12.24 -13.49 -11.92
N VAL A 796 -12.12 -14.46 -12.80
CA VAL A 796 -12.48 -15.86 -12.51
C VAL A 796 -11.20 -16.64 -12.34
N PHE A 797 -11.06 -17.37 -11.24
CA PHE A 797 -9.86 -18.16 -11.04
C PHE A 797 -10.13 -19.53 -10.42
N TYR A 798 -9.21 -20.43 -10.70
CA TYR A 798 -9.05 -21.70 -10.04
C TYR A 798 -7.75 -21.70 -9.25
N ARG A 799 -7.83 -22.05 -7.97
CA ARG A 799 -6.67 -22.17 -7.06
C ARG A 799 -6.57 -23.58 -6.52
N LEU A 800 -5.38 -24.13 -6.54
CA LEU A 800 -5.00 -25.41 -5.99
C LEU A 800 -3.98 -25.20 -4.87
N ASP A 801 -4.35 -25.57 -3.63
CA ASP A 801 -3.42 -25.65 -2.49
C ASP A 801 -3.01 -27.13 -2.30
N PHE A 802 -1.69 -27.44 -2.26
CA PHE A 802 -1.18 -28.82 -2.20
C PHE A 802 0.18 -28.94 -1.51
#